data_cd7ccd64f10e9179c72f270cd9800529
#
_entry.id   cd7ccd64f10e9179c72f270cd9800529
#
_cell.length_a   1.000
_cell.length_b   1.000
_cell.length_c   1.000
_cell.angle_alpha   90.00
_cell.angle_beta   90.00
_cell.angle_gamma   90.00
#
_symmetry.space_group_name_H-M   'P 1'
#
loop_
_entity.id
_entity.type
_entity.pdbx_description
1 polymer ?
#
loop_
_entity_poly.entity_id
_entity_poly.type
_entity_poly.pdbx_seq_one_letter_code
_entity_poly.pdbx_strand_id
1 'polypeptide(L)'
;MRIAFPLALLTAVVPLFAELKFRPQEIQADFGVVYAVTTADVNRDGKPDVVAINGTTLAWWENPSWKRHVILEGVTKRDNVAFSPHDIDRDGKLDFALAADWQPTNTQAGGTLQWVRHDGKVTGLGEEPTLHRIRWGDVTGDGREELILVPLHGRGTKAPGWEGDGARILILTPPADPAAQPWGREVVDDSLHIVHNFIVVEGEIWAAAKEGVFAFKRYQEGSWSKRKLGAGAPGEIKLGRVNRIRRLATIEPWHGDKVVVYTEPVVPYDPQSRTLTRPVPQPGRLWEREVIETELVQGHALGWGDFDGDGSDELAAGWRNNGRAKEYGIALYKRTSEGRWTKQVMDAGVAVEDLAVEDLNGDGRAEIIAGGRATSNIRIYWNESKPAWKRHVITTGFANFTANAADFTGDGKPDVISGDLQGREIYLFAAPDWKRTTLHKGLSLIHGEAMDVDGDGDLDYVGAQYSPGVLFWLERPAAPLTEPWPYHEVDHSARGGVHGIHGLFPCDVDRDGTVDIIANSGQPTGAFPNSIAWFKLTRGVPAQGKQPAKAPAWQRNVFARGDAPGLSHYMGCGDVNQDGLTDIAAGAKIAPEGNWFAWWEQPKPLKGQAAGAWKRHEIASGQEGATNIQIADWNGDGKPDFLATRGHGKGVVWYEAPNWTAHEIDPEITGPHSLASGDVDGDGDPDAATCAKDSGIVALYRNDGKGHFERLYLHEDQSAYDIRMVDLDADGDLDLLVAGQEQRNVVWLENPTKSSQ
;
A
#
# COMPACT_ATOMS: atom_id res chain seq x y z
N MET A 1 29.81 54.56 -14.51
CA MET A 1 30.11 53.28 -13.85
C MET A 1 28.78 52.54 -13.68
N ARG A 2 28.44 51.68 -14.64
CA ARG A 2 27.17 50.86 -14.62
C ARG A 2 27.52 49.52 -13.98
N ILE A 3 26.89 49.25 -12.86
CA ILE A 3 27.02 47.98 -12.15
C ILE A 3 26.00 47.05 -12.76
N ALA A 4 26.46 45.97 -13.43
CA ALA A 4 25.63 44.90 -13.93
C ALA A 4 25.46 43.88 -12.80
N PHE A 5 24.20 43.61 -12.40
CA PHE A 5 23.84 42.46 -11.56
C PHE A 5 23.71 41.24 -12.44
N PRO A 6 24.29 40.10 -12.08
CA PRO A 6 24.00 38.86 -12.80
C PRO A 6 22.62 38.37 -12.40
N LEU A 7 21.77 38.13 -13.40
CA LEU A 7 20.51 37.42 -13.29
C LEU A 7 20.83 35.94 -13.06
N ALA A 8 20.70 35.47 -11.83
CA ALA A 8 20.74 34.05 -11.55
C ALA A 8 19.46 33.42 -12.11
N LEU A 9 19.58 32.64 -13.18
CA LEU A 9 18.53 31.72 -13.60
C LEU A 9 18.37 30.66 -12.50
N LEU A 10 17.35 30.80 -11.67
CA LEU A 10 16.84 29.65 -10.92
C LEU A 10 16.20 28.71 -11.95
N THR A 11 16.93 27.69 -12.34
CA THR A 11 16.33 26.49 -12.93
C THR A 11 15.56 25.80 -11.81
N ALA A 12 14.24 25.95 -11.80
CA ALA A 12 13.39 25.11 -11.00
C ALA A 12 13.63 23.66 -11.46
N VAL A 13 14.28 22.86 -10.63
CA VAL A 13 14.32 21.41 -10.78
C VAL A 13 12.89 20.97 -10.50
N VAL A 14 12.12 20.73 -11.55
CA VAL A 14 10.84 20.02 -11.46
C VAL A 14 11.24 18.58 -11.11
N PRO A 15 10.80 18.02 -9.98
CA PRO A 15 11.06 16.63 -9.71
C PRO A 15 10.47 15.81 -10.85
N LEU A 16 11.32 15.04 -11.53
CA LEU A 16 10.91 14.12 -12.58
C LEU A 16 10.24 12.93 -11.89
N PHE A 17 8.93 13.02 -11.66
CA PHE A 17 8.15 11.84 -11.32
C PHE A 17 8.24 10.85 -12.48
N ALA A 18 8.36 9.55 -12.19
CA ALA A 18 8.31 8.53 -13.21
C ALA A 18 7.05 8.76 -14.04
N GLU A 19 7.21 9.03 -15.33
CA GLU A 19 6.10 9.30 -16.24
C GLU A 19 5.28 8.03 -16.37
N LEU A 20 4.00 8.08 -15.97
CA LEU A 20 3.07 6.96 -16.16
C LEU A 20 2.95 6.66 -17.65
N LYS A 21 3.23 5.42 -18.02
CA LYS A 21 3.24 4.99 -19.41
C LYS A 21 2.03 4.14 -19.73
N PHE A 22 1.26 4.59 -20.70
CA PHE A 22 0.08 3.86 -21.17
C PHE A 22 0.15 3.65 -22.67
N ARG A 23 -0.12 2.41 -23.10
CA ARG A 23 -0.24 2.05 -24.51
C ARG A 23 -1.70 1.90 -24.91
N PRO A 24 -2.24 2.77 -25.79
CA PRO A 24 -3.62 2.64 -26.24
C PRO A 24 -3.82 1.45 -27.19
N GLN A 25 -4.88 0.70 -26.96
CA GLN A 25 -5.38 -0.34 -27.87
C GLN A 25 -6.85 -0.10 -28.17
N GLU A 26 -7.22 0.08 -29.42
CA GLU A 26 -8.62 0.14 -29.84
C GLU A 26 -9.15 -1.29 -29.99
N ILE A 27 -10.14 -1.67 -29.18
CA ILE A 27 -10.77 -3.00 -29.25
C ILE A 27 -12.06 -2.96 -30.07
N GLN A 28 -12.64 -1.78 -30.28
CA GLN A 28 -13.82 -1.57 -31.11
C GLN A 28 -13.82 -0.17 -31.72
N ALA A 29 -13.94 -0.09 -33.03
CA ALA A 29 -14.30 1.11 -33.78
C ALA A 29 -15.79 1.09 -34.16
N ASP A 30 -16.36 2.26 -34.40
CA ASP A 30 -17.73 2.44 -34.95
C ASP A 30 -18.84 1.70 -34.15
N PHE A 31 -18.71 1.63 -32.82
CA PHE A 31 -19.76 1.06 -31.97
C PHE A 31 -21.00 1.98 -31.85
N GLY A 32 -20.84 3.23 -32.20
CA GLY A 32 -21.81 4.30 -31.91
C GLY A 32 -21.49 4.95 -30.55
N VAL A 33 -22.40 5.77 -30.04
CA VAL A 33 -22.21 6.41 -28.72
C VAL A 33 -22.09 5.32 -27.65
N VAL A 34 -20.91 5.21 -27.00
CA VAL A 34 -20.69 4.32 -25.89
C VAL A 34 -21.22 4.98 -24.62
N TYR A 35 -22.50 4.75 -24.29
CA TYR A 35 -23.15 5.42 -23.15
C TYR A 35 -22.62 4.97 -21.78
N ALA A 36 -22.20 3.72 -21.68
CA ALA A 36 -21.58 3.18 -20.48
C ALA A 36 -20.64 2.03 -20.85
N VAL A 37 -19.55 1.88 -20.06
CA VAL A 37 -18.58 0.80 -20.13
C VAL A 37 -18.24 0.33 -18.71
N THR A 38 -18.06 -0.99 -18.52
CA THR A 38 -17.62 -1.60 -17.27
C THR A 38 -16.84 -2.88 -17.57
N THR A 39 -16.32 -3.51 -16.53
CA THR A 39 -15.68 -4.82 -16.58
C THR A 39 -16.49 -5.84 -15.82
N ALA A 40 -16.49 -7.09 -16.27
CA ALA A 40 -17.10 -8.23 -15.60
C ALA A 40 -16.58 -9.53 -16.21
N ASP A 41 -16.40 -10.58 -15.42
CA ASP A 41 -16.10 -11.94 -15.92
C ASP A 41 -17.39 -12.60 -16.46
N VAL A 42 -17.70 -12.33 -17.74
CA VAL A 42 -18.97 -12.75 -18.37
C VAL A 42 -18.97 -14.24 -18.69
N ASN A 43 -17.83 -14.78 -19.11
CA ASN A 43 -17.67 -16.17 -19.53
C ASN A 43 -17.21 -17.10 -18.38
N ARG A 44 -16.83 -16.55 -17.22
CA ARG A 44 -16.36 -17.24 -16.02
C ARG A 44 -15.02 -17.96 -16.20
N ASP A 45 -14.13 -17.36 -16.92
CA ASP A 45 -12.77 -17.87 -17.08
C ASP A 45 -11.77 -17.27 -16.06
N GLY A 46 -12.27 -16.42 -15.14
CA GLY A 46 -11.49 -15.76 -14.10
C GLY A 46 -10.83 -14.47 -14.55
N LYS A 47 -11.12 -13.99 -15.77
CA LYS A 47 -10.57 -12.74 -16.30
C LYS A 47 -11.69 -11.72 -16.51
N PRO A 48 -11.45 -10.44 -16.19
CA PRO A 48 -12.44 -9.40 -16.45
C PRO A 48 -12.54 -9.11 -17.97
N ASP A 49 -13.75 -9.26 -18.52
CA ASP A 49 -14.10 -8.87 -19.87
C ASP A 49 -14.56 -7.40 -19.91
N VAL A 50 -14.49 -6.76 -21.06
CA VAL A 50 -15.07 -5.41 -21.26
C VAL A 50 -16.52 -5.53 -21.69
N VAL A 51 -17.43 -4.88 -20.98
CA VAL A 51 -18.87 -4.82 -21.32
C VAL A 51 -19.26 -3.38 -21.61
N ALA A 52 -20.02 -3.15 -22.70
CA ALA A 52 -20.48 -1.81 -23.05
C ALA A 52 -21.86 -1.80 -23.71
N ILE A 53 -22.50 -0.65 -23.64
CA ILE A 53 -23.76 -0.35 -24.35
C ILE A 53 -23.61 0.83 -25.30
N ASN A 54 -24.37 0.75 -26.39
CA ASN A 54 -24.73 1.91 -27.21
C ASN A 54 -26.27 2.06 -27.23
N GLY A 55 -26.78 2.98 -28.05
CA GLY A 55 -28.21 3.26 -28.11
C GLY A 55 -29.11 2.05 -28.42
N THR A 56 -28.59 0.94 -28.93
CA THR A 56 -29.38 -0.24 -29.33
C THR A 56 -28.78 -1.57 -28.93
N THR A 57 -27.53 -1.62 -28.50
CA THR A 57 -26.76 -2.85 -28.32
C THR A 57 -26.22 -2.94 -26.91
N LEU A 58 -26.24 -4.13 -26.33
CA LEU A 58 -25.44 -4.57 -25.20
C LEU A 58 -24.50 -5.66 -25.72
N ALA A 59 -23.19 -5.45 -25.56
CA ALA A 59 -22.17 -6.38 -26.02
C ALA A 59 -20.99 -6.44 -25.03
N TRP A 60 -20.20 -7.51 -25.13
CA TRP A 60 -18.98 -7.66 -24.38
C TRP A 60 -17.82 -8.13 -25.27
N TRP A 61 -16.60 -7.87 -24.85
CA TRP A 61 -15.36 -8.23 -25.52
C TRP A 61 -14.55 -9.12 -24.62
N GLU A 62 -14.35 -10.36 -25.09
CA GLU A 62 -13.71 -11.47 -24.37
C GLU A 62 -12.21 -11.24 -24.17
N ASN A 63 -11.76 -11.20 -22.95
CA ASN A 63 -10.34 -11.10 -22.58
C ASN A 63 -9.65 -12.49 -22.72
N PRO A 64 -8.46 -12.63 -23.36
CA PRO A 64 -7.61 -11.57 -23.93
C PRO A 64 -7.81 -11.38 -25.43
N SER A 65 -8.75 -12.08 -26.04
CA SER A 65 -8.94 -12.09 -27.50
C SER A 65 -9.55 -10.81 -28.05
N TRP A 66 -10.26 -10.08 -27.21
CA TRP A 66 -11.10 -8.90 -27.51
C TRP A 66 -12.14 -9.19 -28.61
N LYS A 67 -12.54 -10.45 -28.72
CA LYS A 67 -13.59 -10.86 -29.62
C LYS A 67 -14.93 -10.36 -29.09
N ARG A 68 -15.67 -9.65 -29.96
CA ARG A 68 -16.99 -9.10 -29.63
C ARG A 68 -18.07 -10.20 -29.60
N HIS A 69 -18.87 -10.20 -28.54
CA HIS A 69 -20.07 -11.00 -28.37
C HIS A 69 -21.28 -10.08 -28.12
N VAL A 70 -22.37 -10.29 -28.85
CA VAL A 70 -23.59 -9.50 -28.69
C VAL A 70 -24.58 -10.27 -27.82
N ILE A 71 -25.01 -9.62 -26.71
CA ILE A 71 -26.05 -10.15 -25.82
C ILE A 71 -27.43 -9.71 -26.32
N LEU A 72 -27.54 -8.44 -26.73
CA LEU A 72 -28.79 -7.81 -27.15
C LEU A 72 -28.53 -6.80 -28.25
N GLU A 73 -29.36 -6.79 -29.29
CA GLU A 73 -29.32 -5.77 -30.35
C GLU A 73 -30.71 -5.46 -30.89
N GLY A 74 -31.13 -4.18 -30.81
CA GLY A 74 -32.38 -3.70 -31.39
C GLY A 74 -33.67 -4.20 -30.75
N VAL A 75 -33.63 -4.77 -29.56
CA VAL A 75 -34.78 -5.37 -28.86
C VAL A 75 -35.43 -4.40 -27.86
N THR A 76 -34.64 -3.55 -27.23
CA THR A 76 -35.12 -2.50 -26.31
C THR A 76 -35.54 -1.25 -27.08
N LYS A 77 -36.32 -0.37 -26.44
CA LYS A 77 -36.53 0.98 -26.99
C LYS A 77 -35.16 1.68 -27.03
N ARG A 78 -34.97 2.49 -28.07
CA ARG A 78 -33.78 3.34 -28.21
C ARG A 78 -33.83 4.45 -27.17
N ASP A 79 -32.86 4.95 -26.62
CA ASP A 79 -31.44 4.77 -26.42
C ASP A 79 -31.19 4.02 -25.09
N ASN A 80 -30.32 3.02 -25.08
CA ASN A 80 -29.80 2.43 -23.83
C ASN A 80 -28.85 3.43 -23.19
N VAL A 81 -28.98 3.69 -21.89
CA VAL A 81 -28.21 4.75 -21.21
C VAL A 81 -27.38 4.27 -20.03
N ALA A 82 -27.79 3.20 -19.38
CA ALA A 82 -27.08 2.60 -18.26
C ALA A 82 -27.35 1.10 -18.17
N PHE A 83 -26.41 0.36 -17.64
CA PHE A 83 -26.57 -1.07 -17.33
C PHE A 83 -25.77 -1.42 -16.09
N SER A 84 -26.10 -2.56 -15.48
CA SER A 84 -25.34 -3.08 -14.34
C SER A 84 -25.39 -4.60 -14.37
N PRO A 85 -24.24 -5.31 -14.43
CA PRO A 85 -24.19 -6.76 -14.40
C PRO A 85 -24.49 -7.30 -12.99
N HIS A 86 -25.22 -8.44 -12.92
CA HIS A 86 -25.49 -9.17 -11.70
C HIS A 86 -26.08 -10.54 -12.04
N ASP A 87 -25.83 -11.58 -11.23
CA ASP A 87 -26.52 -12.88 -11.33
C ASP A 87 -27.91 -12.76 -10.69
N ILE A 88 -28.87 -12.26 -11.49
CA ILE A 88 -30.19 -11.84 -10.99
C ILE A 88 -31.06 -13.04 -10.59
N ASP A 89 -31.03 -14.14 -11.35
CA ASP A 89 -31.82 -15.35 -11.06
C ASP A 89 -31.04 -16.44 -10.29
N ARG A 90 -29.78 -16.13 -9.95
CA ARG A 90 -28.87 -17.02 -9.20
C ARG A 90 -28.63 -18.38 -9.87
N ASP A 91 -28.63 -18.36 -11.21
CA ASP A 91 -28.26 -19.54 -12.01
C ASP A 91 -26.75 -19.67 -12.16
N GLY A 92 -26.06 -18.72 -11.59
CA GLY A 92 -24.63 -18.61 -11.59
C GLY A 92 -24.04 -17.95 -12.82
N LYS A 93 -24.78 -17.36 -13.73
CA LYS A 93 -24.31 -16.59 -14.88
C LYS A 93 -24.68 -15.11 -14.75
N LEU A 94 -23.88 -14.25 -15.34
CA LEU A 94 -24.16 -12.83 -15.29
C LEU A 94 -25.32 -12.45 -16.20
N ASP A 95 -26.33 -11.83 -15.60
CA ASP A 95 -27.41 -11.12 -16.26
C ASP A 95 -27.13 -9.60 -16.21
N PHE A 96 -28.03 -8.81 -16.77
CA PHE A 96 -27.87 -7.36 -16.83
C PHE A 96 -29.19 -6.65 -16.50
N ALA A 97 -29.16 -5.73 -15.54
CA ALA A 97 -30.16 -4.69 -15.49
C ALA A 97 -29.82 -3.64 -16.58
N LEU A 98 -30.80 -3.19 -17.37
CA LEU A 98 -30.59 -2.27 -18.46
C LEU A 98 -31.65 -1.17 -18.45
N ALA A 99 -31.22 0.09 -18.48
CA ALA A 99 -32.07 1.26 -18.64
C ALA A 99 -32.05 1.72 -20.11
N ALA A 100 -33.21 1.88 -20.69
CA ALA A 100 -33.42 2.28 -22.10
C ALA A 100 -34.50 3.36 -22.24
N ASP A 101 -34.84 3.75 -23.48
CA ASP A 101 -35.78 4.84 -23.77
C ASP A 101 -35.34 6.16 -23.10
N TRP A 102 -34.05 6.48 -23.26
CA TRP A 102 -33.45 7.67 -22.66
C TRP A 102 -33.96 8.95 -23.30
N GLN A 103 -34.73 9.70 -22.54
CA GLN A 103 -35.33 10.96 -22.96
C GLN A 103 -35.03 12.04 -21.92
N PRO A 104 -33.84 12.70 -21.96
CA PRO A 104 -33.36 13.56 -20.89
C PRO A 104 -34.25 14.76 -20.54
N THR A 105 -35.10 15.20 -21.46
CA THR A 105 -36.00 16.32 -21.27
C THR A 105 -37.46 15.93 -21.08
N ASN A 106 -37.80 14.66 -21.26
CA ASN A 106 -39.16 14.16 -21.05
C ASN A 106 -39.30 13.61 -19.62
N THR A 107 -39.74 14.46 -18.72
CA THR A 107 -39.91 14.13 -17.30
C THR A 107 -41.24 13.43 -16.97
N GLN A 108 -42.04 13.08 -17.97
CA GLN A 108 -43.34 12.43 -17.76
C GLN A 108 -43.42 10.98 -18.28
N ALA A 109 -42.54 10.60 -19.23
CA ALA A 109 -42.52 9.28 -19.84
C ALA A 109 -41.11 8.89 -20.26
N GLY A 110 -40.91 7.63 -20.65
CA GLY A 110 -39.60 7.06 -20.99
C GLY A 110 -38.88 6.50 -19.78
N GLY A 111 -37.60 6.16 -19.95
CA GLY A 111 -36.78 5.55 -18.89
C GLY A 111 -37.25 4.14 -18.55
N THR A 112 -37.33 3.25 -19.53
CA THR A 112 -37.71 1.85 -19.32
C THR A 112 -36.58 1.07 -18.65
N LEU A 113 -36.92 0.18 -17.72
CA LEU A 113 -36.00 -0.69 -17.03
C LEU A 113 -36.28 -2.15 -17.42
N GLN A 114 -35.23 -2.90 -17.76
CA GLN A 114 -35.31 -4.29 -18.16
C GLN A 114 -34.31 -5.15 -17.39
N TRP A 115 -34.67 -6.43 -17.19
CA TRP A 115 -33.74 -7.52 -16.92
C TRP A 115 -33.42 -8.21 -18.24
N VAL A 116 -32.18 -8.23 -18.64
CA VAL A 116 -31.64 -8.93 -19.80
C VAL A 116 -30.83 -10.11 -19.28
N ARG A 117 -31.31 -11.31 -19.56
CA ARG A 117 -30.60 -12.54 -19.20
C ARG A 117 -29.37 -12.75 -20.08
N HIS A 118 -28.44 -13.56 -19.61
CA HIS A 118 -27.24 -13.97 -20.34
C HIS A 118 -27.54 -14.58 -21.72
N ASP A 119 -28.74 -15.18 -21.93
CA ASP A 119 -29.20 -15.72 -23.21
C ASP A 119 -29.94 -14.72 -24.10
N GLY A 120 -29.97 -13.44 -23.72
CA GLY A 120 -30.62 -12.35 -24.46
C GLY A 120 -32.13 -12.23 -24.22
N LYS A 121 -32.73 -13.02 -23.34
CA LYS A 121 -34.15 -12.88 -22.99
C LYS A 121 -34.36 -11.60 -22.17
N VAL A 122 -35.36 -10.80 -22.57
CA VAL A 122 -35.67 -9.52 -21.92
C VAL A 122 -36.98 -9.61 -21.14
N THR A 123 -36.94 -9.14 -19.87
CA THR A 123 -38.09 -8.99 -19.00
C THR A 123 -38.21 -7.55 -18.54
N GLY A 124 -39.36 -6.90 -18.79
CA GLY A 124 -39.59 -5.52 -18.33
C GLY A 124 -39.76 -5.44 -16.82
N LEU A 125 -39.07 -4.50 -16.16
CA LEU A 125 -39.16 -4.24 -14.72
C LEU A 125 -39.93 -2.96 -14.39
N GLY A 126 -40.31 -2.19 -15.39
CA GLY A 126 -41.09 -0.95 -15.25
C GLY A 126 -40.43 0.26 -15.87
N GLU A 127 -40.91 1.45 -15.50
CA GLU A 127 -40.49 2.73 -16.07
C GLU A 127 -40.24 3.74 -14.95
N GLU A 128 -39.21 4.58 -15.15
CA GLU A 128 -38.93 5.78 -14.37
C GLU A 128 -38.46 6.88 -15.34
N PRO A 129 -39.23 7.94 -15.55
CA PRO A 129 -38.85 9.01 -16.48
C PRO A 129 -37.45 9.58 -16.15
N THR A 130 -36.68 9.88 -17.20
CA THR A 130 -35.31 10.35 -17.10
C THR A 130 -34.35 9.41 -16.35
N LEU A 131 -34.65 8.09 -16.24
CA LEU A 131 -33.73 7.10 -15.62
C LEU A 131 -32.37 7.18 -16.33
N HIS A 132 -31.32 7.45 -15.53
CA HIS A 132 -30.00 7.79 -16.06
C HIS A 132 -28.88 6.86 -15.56
N ARG A 133 -28.92 6.46 -14.31
CA ARG A 133 -27.90 5.55 -13.73
C ARG A 133 -28.57 4.46 -12.90
N ILE A 134 -28.01 3.25 -12.98
CA ILE A 134 -28.43 2.10 -12.19
C ILE A 134 -27.19 1.33 -11.69
N ARG A 135 -27.26 0.79 -10.48
CA ARG A 135 -26.21 -0.09 -9.88
C ARG A 135 -26.82 -1.03 -8.88
N TRP A 136 -26.21 -2.20 -8.75
CA TRP A 136 -26.49 -3.14 -7.66
C TRP A 136 -25.69 -2.79 -6.40
N GLY A 137 -26.27 -3.08 -5.23
CA GLY A 137 -25.60 -2.98 -3.93
C GLY A 137 -26.52 -3.35 -2.78
N ASP A 138 -25.97 -4.00 -1.75
CA ASP A 138 -26.69 -4.28 -0.51
C ASP A 138 -26.77 -2.99 0.33
N VAL A 139 -27.85 -2.26 0.17
CA VAL A 139 -28.11 -1.00 0.88
C VAL A 139 -29.16 -1.13 1.98
N THR A 140 -29.75 -2.33 2.11
CA THR A 140 -30.66 -2.66 3.22
C THR A 140 -29.95 -3.39 4.36
N GLY A 141 -28.76 -3.95 4.11
CA GLY A 141 -27.94 -4.67 5.10
C GLY A 141 -28.45 -6.09 5.40
N ASP A 142 -29.22 -6.70 4.48
CA ASP A 142 -29.77 -8.05 4.66
C ASP A 142 -28.92 -9.13 3.95
N GLY A 143 -27.81 -8.73 3.32
CA GLY A 143 -26.88 -9.60 2.58
C GLY A 143 -27.35 -9.89 1.15
N ARG A 144 -28.33 -9.16 0.62
CA ARG A 144 -28.78 -9.22 -0.77
C ARG A 144 -28.66 -7.85 -1.40
N GLU A 145 -28.31 -7.83 -2.67
CA GLU A 145 -28.20 -6.59 -3.40
C GLU A 145 -29.57 -6.13 -3.94
N GLU A 146 -29.85 -4.83 -3.75
CA GLU A 146 -30.94 -4.14 -4.41
C GLU A 146 -30.42 -3.46 -5.69
N LEU A 147 -31.33 -3.31 -6.68
CA LEU A 147 -31.08 -2.47 -7.84
C LEU A 147 -31.45 -1.04 -7.53
N ILE A 148 -30.46 -0.16 -7.46
CA ILE A 148 -30.62 1.27 -7.19
C ILE A 148 -30.84 2.00 -8.51
N LEU A 149 -31.86 2.83 -8.57
CA LEU A 149 -32.24 3.63 -9.75
C LEU A 149 -32.12 5.11 -9.42
N VAL A 150 -31.41 5.83 -10.28
CA VAL A 150 -31.24 7.28 -10.16
C VAL A 150 -31.66 7.95 -11.45
N PRO A 151 -32.87 8.57 -11.48
CA PRO A 151 -33.29 9.43 -12.57
C PRO A 151 -32.56 10.78 -12.53
N LEU A 152 -32.36 11.39 -13.70
CA LEU A 152 -31.67 12.67 -13.80
C LEU A 152 -32.50 13.84 -13.24
N HIS A 153 -33.81 13.84 -13.49
CA HIS A 153 -34.74 14.94 -13.17
C HIS A 153 -35.98 14.42 -12.44
N GLY A 154 -36.61 15.30 -11.65
CA GLY A 154 -37.90 15.06 -11.05
C GLY A 154 -39.06 15.08 -12.08
N ARG A 155 -40.13 14.38 -11.76
CA ARG A 155 -41.32 14.27 -12.62
C ARG A 155 -42.01 15.63 -12.83
N GLY A 156 -42.34 15.95 -14.08
CA GLY A 156 -43.03 17.20 -14.44
C GLY A 156 -42.16 18.46 -14.42
N THR A 157 -40.88 18.35 -14.06
CA THR A 157 -39.94 19.50 -14.07
C THR A 157 -39.55 19.90 -15.48
N LYS A 158 -39.04 21.13 -15.66
CA LYS A 158 -38.68 21.69 -16.95
C LYS A 158 -37.37 22.49 -16.89
N ALA A 159 -36.67 22.47 -18.06
CA ALA A 159 -35.51 23.32 -18.25
C ALA A 159 -35.87 24.82 -18.12
N PRO A 160 -34.91 25.70 -17.76
CA PRO A 160 -33.51 25.42 -17.51
C PRO A 160 -33.18 24.98 -16.07
N GLY A 161 -34.04 25.28 -15.11
CA GLY A 161 -33.74 25.08 -13.68
C GLY A 161 -34.07 23.70 -13.15
N TRP A 162 -35.02 23.00 -13.80
CA TRP A 162 -35.55 21.70 -13.33
C TRP A 162 -36.11 21.75 -11.91
N GLU A 163 -36.73 22.91 -11.56
CA GLU A 163 -37.32 23.13 -10.27
C GLU A 163 -38.69 22.43 -10.13
N GLY A 164 -39.06 22.09 -8.91
CA GLY A 164 -40.33 21.41 -8.58
C GLY A 164 -40.08 20.11 -7.86
N ASP A 165 -40.68 19.01 -8.30
CA ASP A 165 -40.48 17.69 -7.73
C ASP A 165 -39.01 17.21 -7.94
N GLY A 166 -38.36 16.66 -6.90
CA GLY A 166 -37.01 16.14 -7.04
C GLY A 166 -36.96 14.82 -7.80
N ALA A 167 -35.76 14.46 -8.22
CA ALA A 167 -35.45 13.16 -8.82
C ALA A 167 -35.65 12.06 -7.77
N ARG A 168 -36.48 11.05 -8.05
CA ARG A 168 -36.75 9.95 -7.13
C ARG A 168 -35.64 8.90 -7.16
N ILE A 169 -34.77 8.93 -6.19
CA ILE A 169 -33.82 7.83 -5.96
C ILE A 169 -34.62 6.64 -5.42
N LEU A 170 -34.55 5.50 -6.11
CA LEU A 170 -35.32 4.31 -5.80
C LEU A 170 -34.41 3.11 -5.58
N ILE A 171 -34.85 2.16 -4.74
CA ILE A 171 -34.33 0.80 -4.73
C ILE A 171 -35.42 -0.18 -5.19
N LEU A 172 -34.99 -1.20 -5.93
CA LEU A 172 -35.83 -2.32 -6.34
C LEU A 172 -35.27 -3.59 -5.70
N THR A 173 -36.09 -4.30 -4.92
CA THR A 173 -35.73 -5.57 -4.30
C THR A 173 -36.29 -6.71 -5.16
N PRO A 174 -35.41 -7.58 -5.73
CA PRO A 174 -35.87 -8.74 -6.48
C PRO A 174 -36.65 -9.70 -5.57
N PRO A 175 -37.79 -10.26 -6.02
CA PRO A 175 -38.45 -11.31 -5.29
C PRO A 175 -37.68 -12.65 -5.35
N ALA A 176 -38.06 -13.64 -4.56
CA ALA A 176 -37.41 -14.96 -4.55
C ALA A 176 -37.37 -15.64 -5.94
N ASP A 177 -38.41 -15.40 -6.77
CA ASP A 177 -38.41 -15.68 -8.21
C ASP A 177 -38.36 -14.34 -8.94
N PRO A 178 -37.22 -13.93 -9.52
CA PRO A 178 -37.10 -12.65 -10.21
C PRO A 178 -37.99 -12.52 -11.46
N ALA A 179 -38.47 -13.63 -12.01
CA ALA A 179 -39.44 -13.61 -13.11
C ALA A 179 -40.86 -13.22 -12.65
N ALA A 180 -41.13 -13.35 -11.33
CA ALA A 180 -42.38 -12.90 -10.75
C ALA A 180 -42.41 -11.37 -10.64
N GLN A 181 -43.49 -10.74 -11.02
CA GLN A 181 -43.67 -9.28 -11.00
C GLN A 181 -44.82 -8.90 -10.06
N PRO A 182 -44.78 -7.70 -9.48
CA PRO A 182 -43.75 -6.67 -9.52
C PRO A 182 -42.61 -6.88 -8.50
N TRP A 183 -41.41 -6.35 -8.78
CA TRP A 183 -40.35 -6.21 -7.79
C TRP A 183 -40.73 -5.19 -6.71
N GLY A 184 -40.28 -5.39 -5.48
CA GLY A 184 -40.45 -4.42 -4.40
C GLY A 184 -39.82 -3.09 -4.79
N ARG A 185 -40.50 -1.97 -4.49
CA ARG A 185 -40.01 -0.61 -4.75
C ARG A 185 -40.06 0.23 -3.50
N GLU A 186 -38.97 0.92 -3.19
CA GLU A 186 -38.86 1.84 -2.05
C GLU A 186 -38.22 3.15 -2.54
N VAL A 187 -38.74 4.29 -2.07
CA VAL A 187 -38.15 5.60 -2.34
C VAL A 187 -37.12 5.92 -1.26
N VAL A 188 -35.90 6.19 -1.68
CA VAL A 188 -34.78 6.60 -0.80
C VAL A 188 -34.86 8.09 -0.51
N ASP A 189 -34.98 8.91 -1.57
CA ASP A 189 -35.09 10.37 -1.51
C ASP A 189 -35.75 10.89 -2.80
N ASP A 190 -36.47 11.99 -2.69
CA ASP A 190 -37.11 12.67 -3.81
C ASP A 190 -37.00 14.22 -3.70
N SER A 191 -35.95 14.69 -3.03
CA SER A 191 -35.75 16.11 -2.74
C SER A 191 -34.57 16.75 -3.46
N LEU A 192 -33.79 15.97 -4.26
CA LEU A 192 -32.64 16.46 -5.01
C LEU A 192 -33.01 16.72 -6.47
N HIS A 193 -32.35 17.69 -7.09
CA HIS A 193 -32.54 18.03 -8.51
C HIS A 193 -31.26 17.77 -9.31
N ILE A 194 -31.40 17.33 -10.56
CA ILE A 194 -30.28 17.00 -11.47
C ILE A 194 -29.31 16.04 -10.79
N VAL A 195 -29.76 14.82 -10.50
CA VAL A 195 -28.92 13.76 -9.92
C VAL A 195 -28.28 12.98 -11.07
N HIS A 196 -27.01 13.28 -11.35
CA HIS A 196 -26.37 12.74 -12.56
C HIS A 196 -25.74 11.37 -12.36
N ASN A 197 -25.04 11.15 -11.25
CA ASN A 197 -24.40 9.87 -10.96
C ASN A 197 -24.40 9.58 -9.45
N PHE A 198 -24.10 8.34 -9.11
CA PHE A 198 -23.97 7.87 -7.73
C PHE A 198 -22.99 6.70 -7.63
N ILE A 199 -22.54 6.42 -6.41
CA ILE A 199 -21.77 5.22 -6.06
C ILE A 199 -22.39 4.57 -4.82
N VAL A 200 -22.10 3.28 -4.61
CA VAL A 200 -22.43 2.56 -3.37
C VAL A 200 -21.16 2.41 -2.55
N VAL A 201 -21.19 2.85 -1.30
CA VAL A 201 -20.03 2.86 -0.40
C VAL A 201 -20.47 2.29 0.95
N GLU A 202 -19.97 1.14 1.32
CA GLU A 202 -20.22 0.51 2.63
C GLU A 202 -21.71 0.43 3.00
N GLY A 203 -22.57 0.07 2.03
CA GLY A 203 -24.02 -0.01 2.20
C GLY A 203 -24.75 1.34 2.19
N GLU A 204 -24.09 2.45 1.87
CA GLU A 204 -24.68 3.77 1.67
C GLU A 204 -24.76 4.11 0.18
N ILE A 205 -25.78 4.86 -0.24
CA ILE A 205 -25.89 5.45 -1.59
C ILE A 205 -25.30 6.87 -1.52
N TRP A 206 -24.22 7.14 -2.28
CA TRP A 206 -23.63 8.46 -2.35
C TRP A 206 -23.92 9.08 -3.71
N ALA A 207 -24.72 10.14 -3.74
CA ALA A 207 -25.24 10.74 -4.98
C ALA A 207 -24.68 12.14 -5.22
N ALA A 208 -24.33 12.40 -6.51
CA ALA A 208 -23.92 13.69 -7.04
C ALA A 208 -25.14 14.42 -7.61
N ALA A 209 -25.51 15.56 -7.04
CA ALA A 209 -26.67 16.33 -7.40
C ALA A 209 -26.38 17.83 -7.52
N LYS A 210 -27.30 18.58 -8.12
CA LYS A 210 -27.22 20.05 -8.20
C LYS A 210 -26.95 20.72 -6.85
N GLU A 211 -27.45 20.16 -5.77
CA GLU A 211 -27.34 20.69 -4.41
C GLU A 211 -26.06 20.28 -3.69
N GLY A 212 -25.27 19.38 -4.25
CA GLY A 212 -24.03 18.86 -3.65
C GLY A 212 -23.91 17.35 -3.70
N VAL A 213 -22.97 16.82 -2.92
CA VAL A 213 -22.80 15.38 -2.71
C VAL A 213 -23.53 14.98 -1.42
N PHE A 214 -24.38 13.94 -1.51
CA PHE A 214 -25.15 13.42 -0.38
C PHE A 214 -24.97 11.93 -0.21
N ALA A 215 -24.90 11.47 1.05
CA ALA A 215 -24.92 10.07 1.43
C ALA A 215 -26.28 9.72 2.06
N PHE A 216 -26.83 8.58 1.65
CA PHE A 216 -28.08 8.01 2.16
C PHE A 216 -27.76 6.68 2.81
N LYS A 217 -28.20 6.51 4.05
CA LYS A 217 -28.05 5.29 4.83
C LYS A 217 -29.39 4.81 5.36
N ARG A 218 -29.68 3.52 5.17
CA ARG A 218 -30.88 2.89 5.70
C ARG A 218 -30.65 2.43 7.14
N TYR A 219 -31.59 2.72 8.04
CA TYR A 219 -31.59 2.19 9.39
C TYR A 219 -32.39 0.88 9.47
N GLN A 220 -32.17 0.12 10.55
CA GLN A 220 -32.82 -1.18 10.74
C GLN A 220 -34.36 -1.09 10.77
N GLU A 221 -34.93 0.03 11.27
CA GLU A 221 -36.35 0.29 11.24
C GLU A 221 -36.91 0.65 9.86
N GLY A 222 -36.06 0.71 8.82
CA GLY A 222 -36.46 0.97 7.45
C GLY A 222 -36.49 2.44 7.03
N SER A 223 -36.14 3.37 7.91
CA SER A 223 -36.02 4.79 7.54
C SER A 223 -34.68 5.10 6.87
N TRP A 224 -34.64 6.17 6.08
CA TRP A 224 -33.41 6.66 5.44
C TRP A 224 -32.91 7.94 6.10
N SER A 225 -31.62 8.01 6.40
CA SER A 225 -30.96 9.27 6.72
C SER A 225 -30.35 9.89 5.47
N LYS A 226 -30.27 11.22 5.46
CA LYS A 226 -29.62 12.01 4.42
C LYS A 226 -28.54 12.88 5.02
N ARG A 227 -27.31 12.73 4.58
CA ARG A 227 -26.16 13.47 5.06
C ARG A 227 -25.43 14.15 3.90
N LYS A 228 -25.19 15.45 4.00
CA LYS A 228 -24.41 16.19 3.01
C LYS A 228 -22.91 15.94 3.24
N LEU A 229 -22.20 15.52 2.21
CA LEU A 229 -20.76 15.32 2.21
C LEU A 229 -20.01 16.52 1.66
N GLY A 230 -20.47 17.07 0.54
CA GLY A 230 -19.80 18.15 -0.18
C GLY A 230 -20.75 19.21 -0.70
N ALA A 231 -20.25 20.46 -0.80
CA ALA A 231 -20.94 21.56 -1.48
C ALA A 231 -20.49 21.60 -2.96
N GLY A 232 -21.28 22.21 -3.82
CA GLY A 232 -21.00 22.29 -5.27
C GLY A 232 -22.19 21.81 -6.06
N ALA A 233 -22.02 21.61 -7.34
CA ALA A 233 -23.03 21.06 -8.26
C ALA A 233 -22.42 19.91 -9.09
N PRO A 234 -22.06 18.80 -8.44
CA PRO A 234 -21.35 17.69 -9.08
C PRO A 234 -22.24 16.96 -10.09
N GLY A 235 -21.63 16.51 -11.19
CA GLY A 235 -22.24 15.60 -12.15
C GLY A 235 -21.72 14.19 -12.04
N GLU A 236 -20.42 13.98 -12.12
CA GLU A 236 -19.79 12.68 -11.95
C GLU A 236 -19.29 12.51 -10.52
N ILE A 237 -19.14 11.26 -10.05
CA ILE A 237 -18.64 10.96 -8.71
C ILE A 237 -17.91 9.63 -8.69
N LYS A 238 -16.68 9.63 -8.11
CA LYS A 238 -15.88 8.43 -7.84
C LYS A 238 -15.14 8.59 -6.52
N LEU A 239 -14.96 7.49 -5.80
CA LEU A 239 -14.22 7.43 -4.54
C LEU A 239 -12.88 6.76 -4.76
N GLY A 240 -11.81 7.37 -4.26
CA GLY A 240 -10.46 6.82 -4.20
C GLY A 240 -9.79 7.09 -2.86
N ARG A 241 -8.55 6.66 -2.73
CA ARG A 241 -7.72 6.86 -1.53
C ARG A 241 -6.37 7.41 -1.93
N VAL A 242 -5.98 8.53 -1.35
CA VAL A 242 -4.64 9.11 -1.50
C VAL A 242 -4.08 9.33 -0.11
N ASN A 243 -2.90 8.75 0.17
CA ASN A 243 -2.28 8.79 1.50
C ASN A 243 -3.27 8.34 2.59
N ARG A 244 -3.99 7.23 2.36
CA ARG A 244 -5.00 6.60 3.26
C ARG A 244 -6.25 7.42 3.53
N ILE A 245 -6.37 8.62 3.00
CA ILE A 245 -7.53 9.48 3.19
C ILE A 245 -8.46 9.28 2.01
N ARG A 246 -9.74 9.03 2.29
CA ARG A 246 -10.76 8.93 1.23
C ARG A 246 -10.92 10.26 0.53
N ARG A 247 -10.98 10.20 -0.79
CA ARG A 247 -11.19 11.36 -1.65
C ARG A 247 -12.27 11.08 -2.67
N LEU A 248 -13.23 12.00 -2.75
CA LEU A 248 -14.22 11.98 -3.80
C LEU A 248 -13.79 12.89 -4.94
N ALA A 249 -13.71 12.36 -6.15
CA ALA A 249 -13.58 13.19 -7.34
C ALA A 249 -14.94 13.42 -8.00
N THR A 250 -15.15 14.62 -8.48
CA THR A 250 -16.37 15.03 -9.20
C THR A 250 -16.05 15.89 -10.41
N ILE A 251 -16.97 15.92 -11.39
CA ILE A 251 -16.98 16.92 -12.48
C ILE A 251 -18.00 18.00 -12.13
N GLU A 252 -17.60 19.30 -12.19
CA GLU A 252 -18.45 20.43 -11.81
C GLU A 252 -18.37 21.62 -12.79
N PRO A 253 -19.45 22.40 -12.92
CA PRO A 253 -20.82 21.98 -12.65
C PRO A 253 -21.21 20.89 -13.65
N TRP A 254 -22.14 20.03 -13.34
CA TRP A 254 -22.67 18.96 -14.18
C TRP A 254 -22.24 18.99 -15.67
N HIS A 255 -21.47 18.05 -16.20
CA HIS A 255 -20.74 18.10 -17.49
C HIS A 255 -19.87 19.36 -17.66
N GLY A 256 -19.27 19.84 -16.59
CA GLY A 256 -18.58 21.13 -16.59
C GLY A 256 -17.12 21.08 -17.02
N ASP A 257 -16.44 22.14 -16.67
CA ASP A 257 -15.04 22.40 -17.00
C ASP A 257 -14.05 22.04 -15.88
N LYS A 258 -14.57 21.63 -14.68
CA LYS A 258 -13.73 21.43 -13.48
C LYS A 258 -13.69 19.99 -13.05
N VAL A 259 -12.50 19.55 -12.67
CA VAL A 259 -12.33 18.41 -11.76
C VAL A 259 -12.19 18.94 -10.35
N VAL A 260 -12.99 18.40 -9.45
CA VAL A 260 -13.02 18.80 -8.05
C VAL A 260 -12.78 17.58 -7.19
N VAL A 261 -11.89 17.70 -6.21
CA VAL A 261 -11.61 16.64 -5.22
C VAL A 261 -12.11 17.11 -3.86
N TYR A 262 -12.87 16.25 -3.19
CA TYR A 262 -13.30 16.43 -1.82
C TYR A 262 -12.52 15.50 -0.92
N THR A 263 -11.80 16.05 0.04
CA THR A 263 -11.01 15.29 1.02
C THR A 263 -11.86 15.03 2.26
N GLU A 264 -11.94 13.77 2.69
CA GLU A 264 -12.63 13.40 3.93
C GLU A 264 -11.99 14.10 5.13
N PRO A 265 -12.77 14.77 6.00
CA PRO A 265 -12.23 15.36 7.21
C PRO A 265 -11.83 14.25 8.20
N VAL A 266 -10.57 14.21 8.53
CA VAL A 266 -9.99 13.28 9.50
C VAL A 266 -9.38 14.03 10.68
N VAL A 267 -9.28 13.39 11.83
CA VAL A 267 -8.43 13.86 12.93
C VAL A 267 -6.99 13.54 12.50
N PRO A 268 -6.11 14.53 12.42
CA PRO A 268 -4.72 14.26 12.16
C PRO A 268 -4.15 13.27 13.18
N TYR A 269 -3.26 12.41 12.75
CA TYR A 269 -2.47 11.57 13.65
C TYR A 269 -1.76 12.47 14.67
N ASP A 270 -1.94 12.18 15.97
CA ASP A 270 -1.18 12.80 17.04
C ASP A 270 -0.08 11.84 17.49
N PRO A 271 1.18 12.13 17.23
CA PRO A 271 2.29 11.26 17.61
C PRO A 271 2.39 11.03 19.14
N GLN A 272 1.78 11.90 19.96
CA GLN A 272 1.74 11.77 21.41
C GLN A 272 0.56 10.93 21.90
N SER A 273 -0.42 10.70 21.06
CA SER A 273 -1.57 9.84 21.34
C SER A 273 -1.21 8.38 21.08
N ARG A 274 -0.96 7.61 22.13
CA ARG A 274 -0.69 6.16 22.04
C ARG A 274 -1.87 5.31 21.51
N THR A 275 -2.94 5.95 21.04
CA THR A 275 -4.21 5.29 20.70
C THR A 275 -4.66 5.44 19.25
N LEU A 276 -4.04 6.32 18.44
CA LEU A 276 -4.45 6.57 17.06
C LEU A 276 -3.30 6.23 16.09
N THR A 277 -3.44 5.15 15.36
CA THR A 277 -2.45 4.67 14.37
C THR A 277 -2.80 5.04 12.93
N ARG A 278 -3.96 5.62 12.71
CA ARG A 278 -4.45 6.06 11.38
C ARG A 278 -5.37 7.27 11.50
N PRO A 279 -5.52 8.04 10.39
CA PRO A 279 -6.51 9.11 10.33
C PRO A 279 -7.91 8.61 10.68
N VAL A 280 -8.57 9.25 11.65
CA VAL A 280 -9.93 8.88 12.07
C VAL A 280 -10.93 9.84 11.41
N PRO A 281 -11.88 9.32 10.60
CA PRO A 281 -12.92 10.13 9.98
C PRO A 281 -13.72 10.93 11.02
N GLN A 282 -14.06 12.18 10.69
CA GLN A 282 -14.93 13.05 11.48
C GLN A 282 -16.35 13.10 10.87
N PRO A 283 -17.26 12.19 11.23
CA PRO A 283 -18.59 12.17 10.66
C PRO A 283 -19.36 13.46 11.00
N GLY A 284 -20.14 13.94 10.03
CA GLY A 284 -20.96 15.14 10.17
C GLY A 284 -20.30 16.45 9.76
N ARG A 285 -18.99 16.45 9.43
CA ARG A 285 -18.35 17.61 8.80
C ARG A 285 -18.43 17.50 7.28
N LEU A 286 -18.54 18.66 6.60
CA LEU A 286 -18.38 18.69 5.14
C LEU A 286 -16.93 18.37 4.75
N TRP A 287 -16.78 17.63 3.68
CA TRP A 287 -15.48 17.31 3.09
C TRP A 287 -14.85 18.58 2.51
N GLU A 288 -13.54 18.69 2.63
CA GLU A 288 -12.77 19.82 2.11
C GLU A 288 -12.75 19.77 0.59
N ARG A 289 -13.19 20.87 -0.06
CA ARG A 289 -13.33 20.98 -1.50
C ARG A 289 -12.14 21.67 -2.14
N GLU A 290 -11.47 21.00 -3.09
CA GLU A 290 -10.34 21.51 -3.87
C GLU A 290 -10.66 21.42 -5.39
N VAL A 291 -10.41 22.47 -6.15
CA VAL A 291 -10.52 22.46 -7.62
C VAL A 291 -9.14 22.19 -8.17
N ILE A 292 -8.96 21.06 -8.85
CA ILE A 292 -7.65 20.61 -9.38
C ILE A 292 -7.49 20.85 -10.88
N GLU A 293 -8.62 21.10 -11.59
CA GLU A 293 -8.67 21.36 -13.02
C GLU A 293 -9.80 22.36 -13.33
N THR A 294 -9.62 23.24 -14.31
CA THR A 294 -10.61 24.26 -14.70
C THR A 294 -10.82 24.40 -16.22
N GLU A 295 -10.17 23.56 -17.02
CA GLU A 295 -10.12 23.72 -18.49
C GLU A 295 -10.68 22.52 -19.25
N LEU A 296 -11.43 21.61 -18.61
CA LEU A 296 -12.08 20.53 -19.33
C LEU A 296 -13.19 21.07 -20.26
N VAL A 297 -13.37 20.41 -21.40
CA VAL A 297 -14.47 20.72 -22.31
C VAL A 297 -15.52 19.62 -22.23
N GLN A 298 -16.57 19.83 -21.43
CA GLN A 298 -17.58 18.82 -21.11
C GLN A 298 -16.93 17.57 -20.45
N GLY A 299 -16.33 17.73 -19.29
CA GLY A 299 -15.88 16.62 -18.47
C GLY A 299 -17.03 15.64 -18.19
N HIS A 300 -16.79 14.33 -18.28
CA HIS A 300 -17.88 13.36 -18.17
C HIS A 300 -17.52 12.07 -17.42
N ALA A 301 -16.26 11.64 -17.40
CA ALA A 301 -15.89 10.38 -16.82
C ALA A 301 -14.71 10.54 -15.84
N LEU A 302 -14.71 9.75 -14.77
CA LEU A 302 -13.66 9.71 -13.74
C LEU A 302 -13.36 8.27 -13.37
N GLY A 303 -12.13 8.00 -12.96
CA GLY A 303 -11.71 6.72 -12.37
C GLY A 303 -10.51 6.92 -11.48
N TRP A 304 -10.50 6.27 -10.33
CA TRP A 304 -9.34 6.19 -9.45
C TRP A 304 -8.64 4.84 -9.61
N GLY A 305 -7.33 4.82 -9.54
CA GLY A 305 -6.49 3.64 -9.50
C GLY A 305 -5.08 3.99 -9.09
N ASP A 306 -4.43 3.09 -8.40
CA ASP A 306 -2.99 3.15 -8.12
C ASP A 306 -2.25 2.72 -9.40
N PHE A 307 -1.95 3.68 -10.28
CA PHE A 307 -1.37 3.40 -11.60
C PHE A 307 0.15 3.25 -11.58
N ASP A 308 0.82 3.76 -10.56
CA ASP A 308 2.27 3.64 -10.44
C ASP A 308 2.73 2.71 -9.29
N GLY A 309 1.76 2.13 -8.56
CA GLY A 309 2.03 1.15 -7.53
C GLY A 309 2.61 1.72 -6.23
N ASP A 310 2.40 3.03 -5.99
CA ASP A 310 2.92 3.70 -4.78
C ASP A 310 1.97 3.58 -3.56
N GLY A 311 0.84 2.88 -3.71
CA GLY A 311 -0.17 2.69 -2.65
C GLY A 311 -1.17 3.84 -2.54
N SER A 312 -1.08 4.85 -3.39
CA SER A 312 -1.99 6.00 -3.47
C SER A 312 -2.64 6.07 -4.84
N ASP A 313 -3.96 6.27 -4.90
CA ASP A 313 -4.65 6.35 -6.18
C ASP A 313 -4.34 7.64 -6.93
N GLU A 314 -4.08 7.55 -8.22
CA GLU A 314 -4.18 8.62 -9.20
C GLU A 314 -5.59 8.70 -9.78
N LEU A 315 -5.96 9.89 -10.25
CA LEU A 315 -7.26 10.15 -10.84
C LEU A 315 -7.18 10.26 -12.36
N ALA A 316 -7.86 9.36 -13.07
CA ALA A 316 -8.14 9.52 -14.50
C ALA A 316 -9.39 10.37 -14.69
N ALA A 317 -9.33 11.38 -15.59
CA ALA A 317 -10.48 12.18 -15.98
C ALA A 317 -10.58 12.28 -17.51
N GLY A 318 -11.79 11.98 -18.02
CA GLY A 318 -12.12 12.04 -19.42
C GLY A 318 -13.07 13.19 -19.76
N TRP A 319 -12.89 13.78 -20.94
CA TRP A 319 -13.78 14.83 -21.43
C TRP A 319 -14.16 14.60 -22.90
N ARG A 320 -15.28 15.15 -23.29
CA ARG A 320 -15.88 14.99 -24.61
C ARG A 320 -16.12 16.36 -25.25
N ASN A 321 -16.05 16.41 -26.57
CA ASN A 321 -16.22 17.63 -27.36
C ASN A 321 -17.69 18.14 -27.37
N ASN A 322 -17.85 19.44 -27.33
CA ASN A 322 -19.13 20.14 -27.50
C ASN A 322 -19.42 20.57 -28.95
N GLY A 323 -18.74 20.03 -29.96
CA GLY A 323 -18.92 20.36 -31.39
C GLY A 323 -18.02 21.48 -31.92
N ARG A 324 -17.10 22.02 -31.09
CA ARG A 324 -16.05 22.95 -31.55
C ARG A 324 -14.73 22.20 -31.54
N ALA A 325 -13.79 22.50 -32.37
CA ALA A 325 -12.50 21.84 -32.58
C ALA A 325 -12.21 20.55 -31.74
N LYS A 326 -11.46 19.59 -32.16
CA LYS A 326 -11.24 18.28 -31.52
C LYS A 326 -10.60 18.41 -30.10
N GLU A 327 -11.33 18.96 -29.15
CA GLU A 327 -10.90 19.14 -27.75
C GLU A 327 -11.56 18.07 -26.88
N TYR A 328 -11.10 16.83 -27.01
CA TYR A 328 -11.51 15.71 -26.18
C TYR A 328 -10.27 14.87 -25.82
N GLY A 329 -10.35 14.11 -24.75
CA GLY A 329 -9.25 13.28 -24.32
C GLY A 329 -9.40 12.71 -22.91
N ILE A 330 -8.30 12.22 -22.41
CA ILE A 330 -8.14 11.68 -21.07
C ILE A 330 -6.82 12.17 -20.47
N ALA A 331 -6.83 12.49 -19.19
CA ALA A 331 -5.65 12.90 -18.43
C ALA A 331 -5.63 12.22 -17.07
N LEU A 332 -4.44 12.05 -16.53
CA LEU A 332 -4.18 11.62 -15.16
C LEU A 332 -3.81 12.80 -14.28
N TYR A 333 -4.23 12.73 -13.04
CA TYR A 333 -3.89 13.69 -12.00
C TYR A 333 -3.30 12.93 -10.81
N LYS A 334 -2.04 13.24 -10.49
CA LYS A 334 -1.32 12.70 -9.34
C LYS A 334 -1.11 13.79 -8.28
N ARG A 335 -1.30 13.42 -7.02
CA ARG A 335 -1.03 14.33 -5.90
C ARG A 335 0.41 14.16 -5.42
N THR A 336 1.19 15.24 -5.42
CA THR A 336 2.58 15.24 -4.97
C THR A 336 2.67 15.15 -3.44
N SER A 337 3.85 14.81 -2.93
CA SER A 337 4.15 14.82 -1.50
C SER A 337 3.94 16.19 -0.85
N GLU A 338 4.14 17.30 -1.61
CA GLU A 338 3.85 18.65 -1.12
C GLU A 338 2.36 19.01 -1.16
N GLY A 339 1.51 18.06 -1.56
CA GLY A 339 0.06 18.23 -1.59
C GLY A 339 -0.48 18.96 -2.82
N ARG A 340 0.32 19.16 -3.86
CA ARG A 340 -0.10 19.75 -5.14
C ARG A 340 -0.54 18.66 -6.11
N TRP A 341 -1.39 19.00 -7.08
CA TRP A 341 -1.78 18.12 -8.16
C TRP A 341 -0.97 18.41 -9.42
N THR A 342 -0.46 17.36 -10.05
CA THR A 342 0.15 17.40 -11.38
C THR A 342 -0.81 16.78 -12.40
N LYS A 343 -0.70 17.19 -13.67
CA LYS A 343 -1.54 16.70 -14.77
C LYS A 343 -0.66 16.12 -15.87
N GLN A 344 -0.99 14.90 -16.31
CA GLN A 344 -0.41 14.26 -17.48
C GLN A 344 -1.53 13.98 -18.50
N VAL A 345 -1.49 14.59 -19.69
CA VAL A 345 -2.44 14.26 -20.76
C VAL A 345 -1.99 12.95 -21.41
N MET A 346 -2.88 11.95 -21.41
CA MET A 346 -2.59 10.62 -21.95
C MET A 346 -2.85 10.50 -23.43
N ASP A 347 -4.06 10.88 -23.86
CA ASP A 347 -4.53 10.69 -25.23
C ASP A 347 -5.62 11.70 -25.61
N ALA A 348 -5.65 12.06 -26.89
CA ALA A 348 -6.69 12.86 -27.53
C ALA A 348 -7.46 12.04 -28.59
N GLY A 349 -7.40 10.71 -28.55
CA GLY A 349 -8.04 9.82 -29.54
C GLY A 349 -9.42 9.31 -29.13
N VAL A 350 -9.93 9.68 -27.95
CA VAL A 350 -11.24 9.27 -27.46
C VAL A 350 -11.99 10.45 -26.85
N ALA A 351 -13.24 10.66 -27.30
CA ALA A 351 -14.18 11.63 -26.71
C ALA A 351 -14.93 10.94 -25.56
N VAL A 352 -14.35 10.93 -24.36
CA VAL A 352 -14.73 10.04 -23.28
C VAL A 352 -16.14 10.32 -22.76
N GLU A 353 -17.05 9.36 -22.91
CA GLU A 353 -18.40 9.36 -22.34
C GLU A 353 -18.45 8.63 -21.00
N ASP A 354 -17.73 7.51 -20.89
CA ASP A 354 -17.61 6.74 -19.65
C ASP A 354 -16.25 6.04 -19.61
N LEU A 355 -15.78 5.71 -18.41
CA LEU A 355 -14.55 4.92 -18.22
C LEU A 355 -14.67 3.98 -17.04
N ALA A 356 -13.93 2.87 -17.13
CA ALA A 356 -13.68 1.93 -16.06
C ALA A 356 -12.18 1.82 -15.81
N VAL A 357 -11.82 1.40 -14.59
CA VAL A 357 -10.45 1.13 -14.17
C VAL A 357 -10.43 -0.29 -13.59
N GLU A 358 -9.56 -1.16 -14.13
CA GLU A 358 -9.49 -2.57 -13.75
C GLU A 358 -8.15 -3.17 -14.16
N ASP A 359 -7.61 -4.08 -13.36
CA ASP A 359 -6.47 -4.93 -13.74
C ASP A 359 -6.94 -6.04 -14.70
N LEU A 360 -6.79 -5.81 -15.99
CA LEU A 360 -7.29 -6.70 -17.05
C LEU A 360 -6.38 -7.91 -17.32
N ASN A 361 -5.11 -7.81 -16.99
CA ASN A 361 -4.10 -8.83 -17.31
C ASN A 361 -3.61 -9.60 -16.08
N GLY A 362 -4.00 -9.17 -14.87
CA GLY A 362 -3.64 -9.81 -13.61
C GLY A 362 -2.21 -9.48 -13.14
N ASP A 363 -1.61 -8.40 -13.65
CA ASP A 363 -0.24 -8.01 -13.30
C ASP A 363 -0.16 -7.07 -12.08
N GLY A 364 -1.29 -6.81 -11.42
CA GLY A 364 -1.40 -5.96 -10.23
C GLY A 364 -1.49 -4.46 -10.54
N ARG A 365 -1.50 -4.06 -11.82
CA ARG A 365 -1.63 -2.68 -12.26
C ARG A 365 -2.95 -2.48 -12.99
N ALA A 366 -3.65 -1.42 -12.66
CA ALA A 366 -4.92 -1.15 -13.30
C ALA A 366 -4.76 -0.56 -14.70
N GLU A 367 -5.55 -1.04 -15.64
CA GLU A 367 -5.79 -0.44 -16.96
C GLU A 367 -6.94 0.53 -16.90
N ILE A 368 -7.01 1.40 -17.91
CA ILE A 368 -8.15 2.31 -18.12
C ILE A 368 -8.89 1.90 -19.39
N ILE A 369 -10.18 1.65 -19.26
CA ILE A 369 -11.06 1.35 -20.39
C ILE A 369 -11.93 2.57 -20.65
N ALA A 370 -11.88 3.16 -21.84
CA ALA A 370 -12.63 4.36 -22.19
C ALA A 370 -13.61 4.12 -23.35
N GLY A 371 -14.86 4.50 -23.13
CA GLY A 371 -15.92 4.52 -24.14
C GLY A 371 -16.11 5.91 -24.74
N GLY A 372 -16.05 6.01 -26.08
CA GLY A 372 -16.14 7.26 -26.82
C GLY A 372 -17.55 7.64 -27.24
N ARG A 373 -17.94 8.91 -27.01
CA ARG A 373 -19.19 9.47 -27.54
C ARG A 373 -19.08 9.85 -29.02
N ALA A 374 -18.33 10.91 -29.31
CA ALA A 374 -18.19 11.43 -30.68
C ALA A 374 -17.24 10.59 -31.54
N THR A 375 -16.32 9.88 -30.92
CA THR A 375 -15.37 8.96 -31.57
C THR A 375 -15.93 7.57 -31.79
N SER A 376 -17.05 7.22 -31.14
CA SER A 376 -17.77 5.95 -31.31
C SER A 376 -16.91 4.68 -31.12
N ASN A 377 -15.86 4.76 -30.31
CA ASN A 377 -14.88 3.69 -30.12
C ASN A 377 -14.77 3.24 -28.66
N ILE A 378 -14.15 2.07 -28.45
CA ILE A 378 -13.75 1.57 -27.13
C ILE A 378 -12.23 1.34 -27.16
N ARG A 379 -11.52 1.92 -26.22
CA ARG A 379 -10.08 1.79 -26.06
C ARG A 379 -9.71 1.27 -24.67
N ILE A 380 -8.72 0.40 -24.64
CA ILE A 380 -7.98 0.03 -23.43
C ILE A 380 -6.66 0.81 -23.45
N TYR A 381 -6.31 1.39 -22.33
CA TYR A 381 -5.00 1.99 -22.08
C TYR A 381 -4.26 1.05 -21.14
N TRP A 382 -3.39 0.22 -21.71
CA TRP A 382 -2.54 -0.72 -21.00
C TRP A 382 -1.50 0.04 -20.19
N ASN A 383 -1.45 -0.25 -18.91
CA ASN A 383 -0.47 0.36 -18.02
C ASN A 383 0.90 -0.32 -18.21
N GLU A 384 1.83 0.37 -18.87
CA GLU A 384 3.21 -0.05 -19.10
C GLU A 384 4.19 0.63 -18.13
N SER A 385 3.68 1.21 -17.04
CA SER A 385 4.51 1.71 -15.94
C SER A 385 5.29 0.56 -15.30
N LYS A 386 6.34 0.87 -14.53
CA LYS A 386 7.09 -0.21 -13.86
C LYS A 386 6.15 -1.05 -12.99
N PRO A 387 6.34 -2.39 -12.90
CA PRO A 387 5.52 -3.24 -12.05
C PRO A 387 5.49 -2.76 -10.61
N ALA A 388 4.34 -2.90 -9.96
CA ALA A 388 4.20 -2.61 -8.54
C ALA A 388 4.69 -3.77 -7.68
N TRP A 389 5.16 -3.47 -6.47
CA TRP A 389 5.47 -4.46 -5.45
C TRP A 389 4.19 -5.17 -5.00
N LYS A 390 4.20 -6.49 -5.01
CA LYS A 390 3.02 -7.29 -4.68
C LYS A 390 3.05 -7.76 -3.24
N ARG A 391 1.99 -7.45 -2.48
CA ARG A 391 1.89 -7.82 -1.08
C ARG A 391 1.33 -9.23 -0.88
N HIS A 392 2.06 -10.05 -0.12
CA HIS A 392 1.65 -11.39 0.29
C HIS A 392 1.54 -11.47 1.81
N VAL A 393 0.60 -12.27 2.30
CA VAL A 393 0.38 -12.49 3.73
C VAL A 393 0.88 -13.87 4.13
N ILE A 394 1.90 -13.92 4.99
CA ILE A 394 2.39 -15.17 5.57
C ILE A 394 1.47 -15.63 6.71
N THR A 395 1.12 -14.72 7.61
CA THR A 395 0.24 -15.03 8.76
C THR A 395 -0.44 -13.79 9.31
N THR A 396 -1.51 -14.01 10.06
CA THR A 396 -2.25 -12.97 10.80
C THR A 396 -2.61 -13.46 12.21
N GLY A 397 -3.04 -12.54 13.08
CA GLY A 397 -3.70 -12.85 14.34
C GLY A 397 -2.85 -12.67 15.60
N PHE A 398 -1.55 -12.39 15.52
CA PHE A 398 -0.70 -12.10 16.68
C PHE A 398 0.21 -10.88 16.45
N ALA A 399 0.52 -10.16 17.52
CA ALA A 399 1.45 -9.05 17.49
C ALA A 399 2.89 -9.56 17.57
N ASN A 400 3.77 -9.02 16.73
CA ASN A 400 5.18 -9.41 16.65
C ASN A 400 6.09 -8.20 16.55
N PHE A 401 7.37 -8.36 16.91
CA PHE A 401 8.39 -7.32 16.76
C PHE A 401 9.41 -7.62 15.67
N THR A 402 9.51 -8.87 15.22
CA THR A 402 10.53 -9.29 14.28
C THR A 402 10.05 -10.47 13.43
N ALA A 403 10.58 -10.57 12.23
CA ALA A 403 10.49 -11.73 11.36
C ALA A 403 11.82 -11.93 10.63
N ASN A 404 12.32 -13.16 10.58
CA ASN A 404 13.53 -13.53 9.87
C ASN A 404 13.23 -14.61 8.84
N ALA A 405 13.88 -14.54 7.69
CA ALA A 405 13.78 -15.57 6.67
C ALA A 405 15.12 -16.24 6.41
N ALA A 406 15.08 -17.56 6.34
CA ALA A 406 16.19 -18.43 5.93
C ALA A 406 15.65 -19.83 5.63
N ASP A 407 16.41 -20.67 4.94
CA ASP A 407 16.06 -22.09 4.73
C ASP A 407 16.23 -22.89 6.03
N PHE A 408 15.25 -22.78 6.93
CA PHE A 408 15.24 -23.52 8.20
C PHE A 408 14.78 -24.96 8.07
N THR A 409 14.11 -25.32 6.97
CA THR A 409 13.67 -26.70 6.73
C THR A 409 14.68 -27.51 5.92
N GLY A 410 15.62 -26.88 5.25
CA GLY A 410 16.63 -27.51 4.41
C GLY A 410 16.07 -27.98 3.05
N ASP A 411 14.97 -27.35 2.58
CA ASP A 411 14.33 -27.70 1.32
C ASP A 411 14.74 -26.78 0.15
N GLY A 412 15.61 -25.81 0.42
CA GLY A 412 16.11 -24.85 -0.56
C GLY A 412 15.23 -23.62 -0.73
N LYS A 413 14.21 -23.44 0.12
CA LYS A 413 13.33 -22.25 0.11
C LYS A 413 13.41 -21.51 1.43
N PRO A 414 13.38 -20.18 1.43
CA PRO A 414 13.36 -19.43 2.67
C PRO A 414 12.07 -19.63 3.45
N ASP A 415 12.18 -20.12 4.68
CA ASP A 415 11.11 -20.17 5.67
C ASP A 415 11.15 -18.91 6.54
N VAL A 416 10.09 -18.66 7.33
CA VAL A 416 10.04 -17.48 8.20
C VAL A 416 9.87 -17.87 9.66
N ILE A 417 10.70 -17.30 10.54
CA ILE A 417 10.53 -17.37 12.00
C ILE A 417 10.06 -16.02 12.52
N SER A 418 9.01 -16.04 13.36
CA SER A 418 8.48 -14.87 14.07
C SER A 418 7.91 -15.27 15.43
N GLY A 419 7.63 -14.28 16.30
CA GLY A 419 7.17 -14.54 17.67
C GLY A 419 5.89 -13.81 18.07
N ASP A 420 4.99 -14.50 18.75
CA ASP A 420 3.80 -13.91 19.38
C ASP A 420 4.16 -13.28 20.74
N LEU A 421 4.11 -11.95 20.82
CA LEU A 421 4.41 -11.20 22.03
C LEU A 421 3.47 -11.52 23.19
N GLN A 422 2.19 -11.69 22.92
CA GLN A 422 1.14 -11.92 23.91
C GLN A 422 1.07 -13.39 24.31
N GLY A 423 1.11 -14.30 23.33
CA GLY A 423 1.14 -15.74 23.54
C GLY A 423 2.49 -16.23 24.06
N ARG A 424 3.55 -15.44 23.91
CA ARG A 424 4.93 -15.81 24.26
C ARG A 424 5.36 -17.11 23.60
N GLU A 425 5.12 -17.21 22.31
CA GLU A 425 5.46 -18.37 21.49
C GLU A 425 6.29 -17.94 20.28
N ILE A 426 7.22 -18.80 19.87
CA ILE A 426 8.04 -18.61 18.67
C ILE A 426 7.57 -19.64 17.64
N TYR A 427 7.34 -19.17 16.42
CA TYR A 427 6.80 -19.96 15.33
C TYR A 427 7.74 -19.99 14.13
N LEU A 428 7.77 -21.15 13.45
CA LEU A 428 8.28 -21.33 12.11
C LEU A 428 7.10 -21.41 11.14
N PHE A 429 7.18 -20.70 10.03
CA PHE A 429 6.26 -20.74 8.89
C PHE A 429 7.00 -21.29 7.68
N ALA A 430 6.71 -22.54 7.33
CA ALA A 430 7.41 -23.25 6.26
C ALA A 430 6.85 -22.85 4.88
N ALA A 431 7.74 -22.46 3.96
CA ALA A 431 7.40 -22.17 2.58
C ALA A 431 7.00 -23.44 1.81
N PRO A 432 6.22 -23.32 0.68
CA PRO A 432 5.55 -22.12 0.21
C PRO A 432 4.19 -21.88 0.87
N ASP A 433 3.67 -22.84 1.61
CA ASP A 433 2.29 -22.85 2.15
C ASP A 433 2.19 -22.08 3.48
N TRP A 434 3.30 -21.62 4.02
CA TRP A 434 3.41 -20.90 5.29
C TRP A 434 2.79 -21.67 6.46
N LYS A 435 2.95 -22.98 6.47
CA LYS A 435 2.43 -23.84 7.53
C LYS A 435 3.15 -23.58 8.84
N ARG A 436 2.37 -23.15 9.86
CA ARG A 436 2.88 -22.79 11.18
C ARG A 436 3.27 -24.00 12.02
N THR A 437 4.48 -24.00 12.57
CA THR A 437 4.99 -24.91 13.60
C THR A 437 5.45 -24.12 14.81
N THR A 438 5.10 -24.53 16.03
CA THR A 438 5.60 -23.89 17.27
C THR A 438 6.97 -24.43 17.61
N LEU A 439 7.98 -23.54 17.65
CA LEU A 439 9.36 -23.90 18.02
C LEU A 439 9.58 -23.86 19.53
N HIS A 440 9.09 -22.81 20.20
CA HIS A 440 9.28 -22.60 21.62
C HIS A 440 8.10 -21.87 22.27
N LYS A 441 7.91 -22.09 23.61
CA LYS A 441 6.90 -21.41 24.44
C LYS A 441 7.53 -20.78 25.66
N GLY A 442 6.97 -19.64 26.10
CA GLY A 442 7.41 -18.95 27.33
C GLY A 442 8.35 -17.78 27.10
N LEU A 443 8.71 -17.47 25.83
CA LEU A 443 9.56 -16.34 25.47
C LEU A 443 8.81 -15.30 24.64
N SER A 444 9.01 -14.01 24.94
CA SER A 444 8.54 -12.90 24.12
C SER A 444 9.69 -12.42 23.25
N LEU A 445 9.70 -12.84 21.99
CA LEU A 445 10.76 -12.51 21.03
C LEU A 445 10.74 -11.03 20.68
N ILE A 446 11.87 -10.34 20.89
CA ILE A 446 12.04 -8.93 20.49
C ILE A 446 12.82 -8.80 19.18
N HIS A 447 13.83 -9.64 18.98
CA HIS A 447 14.66 -9.68 17.80
C HIS A 447 15.29 -11.06 17.63
N GLY A 448 15.72 -11.41 16.42
CA GLY A 448 16.40 -12.67 16.17
C GLY A 448 17.14 -12.72 14.84
N GLU A 449 18.04 -13.70 14.70
CA GLU A 449 18.90 -13.91 13.55
C GLU A 449 19.09 -15.40 13.24
N ALA A 450 19.28 -15.73 11.97
CA ALA A 450 19.60 -17.08 11.51
C ALA A 450 21.11 -17.29 11.49
N MET A 451 21.62 -18.36 12.13
CA MET A 451 23.06 -18.65 12.20
C MET A 451 23.28 -20.15 12.36
N ASP A 452 24.36 -20.69 11.78
CA ASP A 452 24.90 -22.02 12.10
C ASP A 452 25.75 -21.89 13.34
N VAL A 453 25.18 -22.18 14.55
CA VAL A 453 25.84 -22.00 15.85
C VAL A 453 26.70 -23.21 16.23
N ASP A 454 26.21 -24.41 15.94
CA ASP A 454 26.92 -25.64 16.38
C ASP A 454 27.86 -26.22 15.30
N GLY A 455 27.86 -25.62 14.10
CA GLY A 455 28.81 -25.95 13.04
C GLY A 455 28.45 -27.22 12.27
N ASP A 456 27.19 -27.64 12.30
CA ASP A 456 26.72 -28.82 11.57
C ASP A 456 26.29 -28.55 10.14
N GLY A 457 26.20 -27.27 9.78
CA GLY A 457 25.94 -26.77 8.42
C GLY A 457 24.47 -26.46 8.16
N ASP A 458 23.59 -26.61 9.14
CA ASP A 458 22.23 -26.12 9.05
C ASP A 458 22.03 -24.80 9.86
N LEU A 459 20.90 -24.13 9.67
CA LEU A 459 20.67 -22.84 10.31
C LEU A 459 19.85 -22.96 11.58
N ASP A 460 20.45 -22.56 12.68
CA ASP A 460 19.83 -22.35 13.97
C ASP A 460 19.19 -20.97 14.08
N TYR A 461 18.48 -20.72 15.17
CA TYR A 461 17.87 -19.42 15.43
C TYR A 461 18.38 -18.79 16.73
N VAL A 462 19.10 -17.67 16.63
CA VAL A 462 19.53 -16.88 17.78
C VAL A 462 18.48 -15.81 18.05
N GLY A 463 17.94 -15.75 19.28
CA GLY A 463 16.85 -14.84 19.65
C GLY A 463 17.12 -14.07 20.93
N ALA A 464 16.43 -12.94 21.10
CA ALA A 464 16.47 -12.14 22.31
C ALA A 464 15.09 -11.86 22.89
N GLN A 465 15.03 -11.76 24.22
CA GLN A 465 13.91 -11.21 24.97
C GLN A 465 14.34 -9.93 25.68
N TYR A 466 13.51 -8.87 25.58
CA TYR A 466 13.81 -7.57 26.13
C TYR A 466 13.83 -7.54 27.67
N SER A 467 12.80 -8.11 28.32
CA SER A 467 12.66 -8.10 29.78
C SER A 467 12.06 -9.41 30.30
N PRO A 468 12.76 -10.13 31.21
CA PRO A 468 14.16 -9.92 31.55
C PRO A 468 15.05 -10.05 30.33
N GLY A 469 16.21 -9.38 30.27
CA GLY A 469 17.15 -9.53 29.17
C GLY A 469 17.64 -10.96 29.07
N VAL A 470 17.31 -11.64 27.96
CA VAL A 470 17.76 -13.01 27.68
C VAL A 470 18.24 -13.06 26.23
N LEU A 471 19.45 -13.58 26.04
CA LEU A 471 19.97 -14.01 24.75
C LEU A 471 20.00 -15.54 24.75
N PHE A 472 19.46 -16.15 23.71
CA PHE A 472 19.32 -17.59 23.58
C PHE A 472 19.50 -18.03 22.13
N TRP A 473 19.64 -19.32 21.91
CA TRP A 473 19.50 -19.91 20.59
C TRP A 473 18.66 -21.18 20.65
N LEU A 474 17.98 -21.47 19.56
CA LEU A 474 17.22 -22.68 19.34
C LEU A 474 17.97 -23.50 18.28
N GLU A 475 18.41 -24.69 18.68
CA GLU A 475 19.13 -25.63 17.82
C GLU A 475 18.14 -26.29 16.85
N ARG A 476 18.45 -26.25 15.54
CA ARG A 476 17.63 -26.88 14.54
C ARG A 476 17.74 -28.41 14.63
N PRO A 477 16.65 -29.15 14.84
CA PRO A 477 16.67 -30.61 14.85
C PRO A 477 16.66 -31.17 13.42
N ALA A 478 17.03 -32.44 13.26
CA ALA A 478 17.01 -33.13 11.96
C ALA A 478 15.63 -33.15 11.29
N ALA A 479 14.54 -33.09 12.06
CA ALA A 479 13.17 -32.99 11.55
C ALA A 479 12.47 -31.71 12.07
N PRO A 480 12.81 -30.52 11.54
CA PRO A 480 12.48 -29.21 12.11
C PRO A 480 10.98 -28.90 12.21
N LEU A 481 10.13 -29.60 11.45
CA LEU A 481 8.68 -29.41 11.49
C LEU A 481 7.97 -30.31 12.50
N THR A 482 8.63 -31.32 13.07
CA THR A 482 7.99 -32.34 13.93
C THR A 482 8.70 -32.56 15.24
N GLU A 483 9.98 -32.21 15.34
CA GLU A 483 10.77 -32.33 16.55
C GLU A 483 10.86 -30.95 17.26
N PRO A 484 10.90 -30.93 18.61
CA PRO A 484 11.10 -29.66 19.32
C PRO A 484 12.51 -29.15 19.11
N TRP A 485 12.65 -27.85 18.92
CA TRP A 485 13.95 -27.18 18.83
C TRP A 485 14.57 -27.05 20.24
N PRO A 486 15.73 -27.65 20.55
CA PRO A 486 16.39 -27.50 21.81
C PRO A 486 16.71 -26.04 22.13
N TYR A 487 16.43 -25.62 23.37
CA TYR A 487 16.67 -24.25 23.85
C TYR A 487 18.01 -24.19 24.62
N HIS A 488 18.84 -23.24 24.25
CA HIS A 488 20.13 -22.96 24.90
C HIS A 488 20.23 -21.50 25.32
N GLU A 489 20.48 -21.24 26.61
CA GLU A 489 20.68 -19.89 27.10
C GLU A 489 22.12 -19.43 26.85
N VAL A 490 22.30 -18.25 26.23
CA VAL A 490 23.61 -17.64 25.99
C VAL A 490 23.94 -16.63 27.09
N ASP A 491 22.99 -15.74 27.42
CA ASP A 491 23.17 -14.73 28.46
C ASP A 491 21.82 -14.38 29.12
N HIS A 492 21.86 -13.95 30.39
CA HIS A 492 20.63 -13.63 31.12
C HIS A 492 20.90 -12.55 32.19
N SER A 493 20.10 -11.48 32.14
CA SER A 493 20.25 -10.31 33.04
C SER A 493 20.15 -10.65 34.52
N ALA A 494 19.30 -11.61 34.90
CA ALA A 494 19.19 -12.07 36.29
C ALA A 494 20.45 -12.84 36.81
N ARG A 495 21.38 -13.20 35.92
CA ARG A 495 22.65 -13.88 36.21
C ARG A 495 23.85 -12.98 35.90
N GLY A 496 23.66 -11.66 35.88
CA GLY A 496 24.72 -10.70 35.61
C GLY A 496 25.03 -10.53 34.12
N GLY A 497 24.05 -10.79 33.26
CA GLY A 497 24.11 -10.55 31.82
C GLY A 497 23.63 -9.17 31.40
N VAL A 498 23.52 -8.97 30.09
CA VAL A 498 23.00 -7.74 29.47
C VAL A 498 21.51 -7.57 29.74
N HIS A 499 21.05 -6.33 29.86
CA HIS A 499 19.68 -6.02 30.25
C HIS A 499 19.02 -5.04 29.28
N GLY A 500 17.79 -5.37 28.81
CA GLY A 500 17.05 -4.57 27.85
C GLY A 500 17.63 -4.71 26.45
N ILE A 501 17.83 -5.94 26.00
CA ILE A 501 18.25 -6.25 24.65
C ILE A 501 17.10 -5.86 23.72
N HIS A 502 17.32 -4.87 22.88
CA HIS A 502 16.32 -4.43 21.89
C HIS A 502 16.67 -4.85 20.48
N GLY A 503 17.94 -4.78 20.10
CA GLY A 503 18.45 -5.21 18.81
C GLY A 503 19.52 -6.28 18.94
N LEU A 504 19.52 -7.20 18.01
CA LEU A 504 20.64 -8.09 17.69
C LEU A 504 21.17 -7.69 16.32
N PHE A 505 22.49 -7.83 16.14
CA PHE A 505 23.10 -7.59 14.84
C PHE A 505 24.21 -8.62 14.57
N PRO A 506 24.09 -9.43 13.50
CA PRO A 506 25.12 -10.40 13.14
C PRO A 506 26.33 -9.68 12.52
N CYS A 507 27.53 -9.99 12.96
CA CYS A 507 28.76 -9.34 12.50
C CYS A 507 29.98 -10.17 12.87
N ASP A 508 30.91 -10.40 11.95
CA ASP A 508 32.24 -10.93 12.25
C ASP A 508 33.10 -9.79 12.85
N VAL A 509 33.00 -9.61 14.17
CA VAL A 509 33.57 -8.45 14.85
C VAL A 509 35.09 -8.53 14.91
N ASP A 510 35.68 -9.71 15.12
CA ASP A 510 37.13 -9.87 15.20
C ASP A 510 37.79 -10.44 13.95
N ARG A 511 37.01 -10.56 12.86
CA ARG A 511 37.43 -11.00 11.51
C ARG A 511 38.08 -12.38 11.51
N ASP A 512 37.56 -13.29 12.33
CA ASP A 512 38.03 -14.69 12.36
C ASP A 512 37.28 -15.59 11.37
N GLY A 513 36.32 -15.06 10.63
CA GLY A 513 35.48 -15.76 9.64
C GLY A 513 34.23 -16.39 10.27
N THR A 514 33.99 -16.17 11.57
CA THR A 514 32.78 -16.61 12.28
C THR A 514 31.91 -15.41 12.58
N VAL A 515 30.63 -15.45 12.21
CA VAL A 515 29.69 -14.39 12.54
C VAL A 515 29.38 -14.44 14.04
N ASP A 516 29.56 -13.30 14.71
CA ASP A 516 29.25 -13.04 16.10
C ASP A 516 27.88 -12.34 16.22
N ILE A 517 27.40 -12.11 17.45
CA ILE A 517 26.20 -11.31 17.72
C ILE A 517 26.55 -10.07 18.52
N ILE A 518 26.18 -8.90 18.02
CA ILE A 518 26.18 -7.66 18.79
C ILE A 518 24.81 -7.49 19.43
N ALA A 519 24.79 -7.13 20.73
CA ALA A 519 23.56 -6.91 21.50
C ALA A 519 23.71 -5.69 22.41
N ASN A 520 22.67 -4.87 22.50
CA ASN A 520 22.66 -3.77 23.42
C ASN A 520 22.24 -4.19 24.85
N SER A 521 22.77 -3.48 25.85
CA SER A 521 22.35 -3.49 27.25
C SER A 521 21.81 -2.10 27.60
N GLY A 522 20.67 -1.77 26.96
CA GLY A 522 20.15 -0.40 26.91
C GLY A 522 19.54 0.13 28.21
N GLN A 523 19.25 -0.74 29.21
CA GLN A 523 18.70 -0.28 30.47
C GLN A 523 19.74 0.47 31.32
N PRO A 524 19.29 1.54 32.05
CA PRO A 524 20.20 2.28 32.96
C PRO A 524 20.54 1.53 34.22
N THR A 525 20.09 0.30 34.37
CA THR A 525 20.30 -0.59 35.55
C THR A 525 20.77 -1.96 35.12
N GLY A 526 21.28 -2.76 36.07
CA GLY A 526 21.79 -4.09 35.80
C GLY A 526 23.32 -4.16 35.89
N ALA A 527 23.89 -5.27 35.43
CA ALA A 527 25.35 -5.49 35.49
C ALA A 527 26.14 -4.62 34.49
N PHE A 528 25.50 -4.29 33.38
CA PHE A 528 26.07 -3.49 32.29
C PHE A 528 25.08 -2.40 31.88
N PRO A 529 24.87 -1.34 32.70
CA PRO A 529 23.94 -0.27 32.39
C PRO A 529 24.46 0.55 31.21
N ASN A 530 23.54 0.98 30.33
CA ASN A 530 23.84 1.86 29.19
C ASN A 530 25.04 1.39 28.35
N SER A 531 25.10 0.10 28.05
CA SER A 531 26.26 -0.54 27.43
C SER A 531 25.89 -1.25 26.12
N ILE A 532 26.90 -1.62 25.33
CA ILE A 532 26.79 -2.52 24.19
C ILE A 532 27.83 -3.61 24.32
N ALA A 533 27.44 -4.83 23.98
CA ALA A 533 28.33 -6.00 24.03
C ALA A 533 28.27 -6.71 22.67
N TRP A 534 29.33 -7.40 22.35
CA TRP A 534 29.32 -8.45 21.34
C TRP A 534 29.64 -9.81 21.98
N PHE A 535 29.01 -10.83 21.43
CA PHE A 535 29.13 -12.21 21.90
C PHE A 535 29.87 -12.97 20.81
N LYS A 536 31.16 -13.23 21.11
CA LYS A 536 32.00 -14.01 20.22
C LYS A 536 31.52 -15.45 20.21
N LEU A 537 31.21 -15.96 19.02
CA LEU A 537 30.89 -17.37 18.82
C LEU A 537 32.16 -18.16 18.51
N THR A 538 32.37 -19.23 19.27
CA THR A 538 33.23 -20.35 18.87
C THR A 538 32.29 -21.48 18.47
N ARG A 539 32.15 -21.74 17.14
CA ARG A 539 31.24 -22.78 16.65
C ARG A 539 31.50 -24.13 17.30
N GLY A 540 30.44 -24.91 17.42
CA GLY A 540 30.53 -26.32 17.75
C GLY A 540 31.31 -27.11 16.70
N VAL A 541 31.59 -28.35 17.01
CA VAL A 541 32.16 -29.30 16.04
C VAL A 541 31.37 -30.60 16.16
N PRO A 542 30.67 -31.02 15.09
CA PRO A 542 29.92 -32.27 15.09
C PRO A 542 30.83 -33.47 15.37
N ALA A 543 30.26 -34.53 15.95
CA ALA A 543 31.01 -35.77 16.20
C ALA A 543 31.53 -36.37 14.88
N GLN A 544 32.85 -36.64 14.81
CA GLN A 544 33.47 -37.27 13.66
C GLN A 544 34.17 -38.58 14.02
N GLY A 545 33.62 -39.69 13.61
CA GLY A 545 34.17 -41.04 13.92
C GLY A 545 34.24 -41.31 15.44
N LYS A 546 35.44 -41.36 16.02
CA LYS A 546 35.66 -41.55 17.47
C LYS A 546 35.83 -40.22 18.23
N GLN A 547 35.90 -39.10 17.55
CA GLN A 547 35.97 -37.78 18.22
C GLN A 547 34.56 -37.35 18.63
N PRO A 548 34.37 -37.01 19.93
CA PRO A 548 33.09 -36.54 20.41
C PRO A 548 32.79 -35.14 19.87
N ALA A 549 31.52 -34.80 19.72
CA ALA A 549 31.07 -33.45 19.44
C ALA A 549 31.64 -32.46 20.48
N LYS A 550 31.99 -31.27 20.01
CA LYS A 550 32.35 -30.13 20.86
C LYS A 550 31.20 -29.12 20.80
N ALA A 551 30.63 -28.81 21.97
CA ALA A 551 29.56 -27.83 22.05
C ALA A 551 30.04 -26.41 21.63
N PRO A 552 29.20 -25.59 21.06
CA PRO A 552 29.50 -24.18 20.80
C PRO A 552 29.73 -23.43 22.11
N ALA A 553 30.50 -22.35 22.02
CA ALA A 553 30.79 -21.51 23.17
C ALA A 553 30.65 -20.04 22.83
N TRP A 554 30.04 -19.28 23.74
CA TRP A 554 29.85 -17.86 23.62
C TRP A 554 30.68 -17.09 24.64
N GLN A 555 31.38 -16.04 24.20
CA GLN A 555 32.17 -15.16 25.07
C GLN A 555 31.61 -13.73 24.95
N ARG A 556 31.07 -13.20 26.06
CA ARG A 556 30.60 -11.82 26.15
C ARG A 556 31.75 -10.84 26.26
N ASN A 557 31.81 -9.85 25.38
CA ASN A 557 32.77 -8.76 25.34
C ASN A 557 32.01 -7.43 25.39
N VAL A 558 31.97 -6.75 26.54
CA VAL A 558 31.35 -5.45 26.69
C VAL A 558 32.35 -4.38 26.31
N PHE A 559 32.11 -3.67 25.21
CA PHE A 559 33.03 -2.67 24.68
C PHE A 559 32.56 -1.23 24.98
N ALA A 560 31.29 -0.91 24.83
CA ALA A 560 30.69 0.37 25.20
C ALA A 560 30.20 0.28 26.66
N ARG A 561 31.06 0.60 27.63
CA ARG A 561 30.78 0.43 29.07
C ARG A 561 30.19 1.72 29.66
N GLY A 562 28.86 1.83 29.72
CA GLY A 562 28.15 2.97 30.30
C GLY A 562 28.19 4.21 29.47
N ASP A 563 28.71 4.16 28.25
CA ASP A 563 28.80 5.30 27.31
C ASP A 563 27.85 5.22 26.12
N ALA A 564 26.82 4.35 26.23
CA ALA A 564 25.68 4.26 25.30
C ALA A 564 24.34 4.61 26.01
N PRO A 565 24.20 5.78 26.67
CA PRO A 565 23.02 6.11 27.46
C PRO A 565 21.82 6.44 26.59
N GLY A 566 20.61 6.40 27.19
CA GLY A 566 19.37 6.81 26.53
C GLY A 566 18.68 5.71 25.74
N LEU A 567 18.84 4.43 26.14
CA LEU A 567 18.29 3.24 25.48
C LEU A 567 18.78 3.13 24.03
N SER A 568 20.01 2.67 23.86
CA SER A 568 20.54 2.24 22.57
C SER A 568 19.60 1.21 21.92
N HIS A 569 19.45 1.25 20.59
CA HIS A 569 18.44 0.50 19.88
C HIS A 569 19.06 -0.51 18.93
N TYR A 570 18.99 -0.29 17.61
CA TYR A 570 19.64 -1.14 16.63
C TYR A 570 21.09 -0.70 16.38
N MET A 571 21.89 -1.61 15.84
CA MET A 571 23.30 -1.39 15.57
C MET A 571 23.62 -1.71 14.11
N GLY A 572 24.78 -1.22 13.67
CA GLY A 572 25.42 -1.57 12.41
C GLY A 572 26.91 -1.81 12.65
N CYS A 573 27.58 -2.56 11.78
CA CYS A 573 29.01 -2.75 11.83
C CYS A 573 29.67 -2.57 10.46
N GLY A 574 30.94 -2.13 10.47
CA GLY A 574 31.76 -1.90 9.28
C GLY A 574 33.07 -1.27 9.63
N ASP A 575 34.00 -1.15 8.69
CA ASP A 575 35.30 -0.51 8.86
C ASP A 575 35.17 0.98 8.54
N VAL A 576 34.68 1.77 9.51
CA VAL A 576 34.33 3.20 9.34
C VAL A 576 35.54 4.07 9.00
N ASN A 577 36.66 3.78 9.65
CA ASN A 577 37.90 4.56 9.48
C ASN A 577 38.89 3.95 8.50
N GLN A 578 38.53 2.86 7.85
CA GLN A 578 39.33 2.11 6.87
C GLN A 578 40.68 1.62 7.41
N ASP A 579 40.72 1.24 8.68
CA ASP A 579 41.92 0.78 9.34
C ASP A 579 42.11 -0.75 9.33
N GLY A 580 41.17 -1.46 8.77
CA GLY A 580 41.16 -2.90 8.65
C GLY A 580 40.49 -3.63 9.81
N LEU A 581 39.85 -2.93 10.76
CA LEU A 581 39.11 -3.48 11.88
C LEU A 581 37.62 -3.21 11.73
N THR A 582 36.80 -3.96 12.45
CA THR A 582 35.33 -3.78 12.42
C THR A 582 34.90 -2.82 13.52
N ASP A 583 34.35 -1.69 13.14
CA ASP A 583 33.72 -0.72 14.05
C ASP A 583 32.23 -1.01 14.20
N ILE A 584 31.60 -0.47 15.26
CA ILE A 584 30.19 -0.67 15.56
C ILE A 584 29.51 0.68 15.74
N ALA A 585 28.37 0.90 15.06
CA ALA A 585 27.55 2.09 15.21
C ALA A 585 26.23 1.78 15.91
N ALA A 586 25.65 2.77 16.61
CA ALA A 586 24.34 2.67 17.25
C ALA A 586 23.62 4.01 17.35
N GLY A 587 22.28 3.97 17.51
CA GLY A 587 21.45 5.09 17.89
C GLY A 587 20.79 4.90 19.24
N ALA A 588 20.46 5.99 19.96
CA ALA A 588 19.70 5.93 21.21
C ALA A 588 18.62 7.00 21.28
N LYS A 589 17.44 6.63 21.78
CA LYS A 589 16.18 7.35 21.53
C LYS A 589 15.64 8.21 22.68
N ILE A 590 16.09 8.04 23.92
CA ILE A 590 15.45 8.66 25.11
C ILE A 590 16.25 9.84 25.64
N ALA A 591 15.68 11.06 25.54
CA ALA A 591 16.20 12.26 26.18
C ALA A 591 16.20 12.13 27.73
N PRO A 592 17.09 12.87 28.46
CA PRO A 592 18.04 13.85 27.91
C PRO A 592 19.37 13.25 27.44
N GLU A 593 19.67 12.01 27.77
CA GLU A 593 20.97 11.37 27.53
C GLU A 593 21.05 10.64 26.19
N GLY A 594 19.90 10.36 25.53
CA GLY A 594 19.79 9.77 24.20
C GLY A 594 19.65 10.82 23.11
N ASN A 595 18.94 10.47 22.03
CA ASN A 595 18.76 11.28 20.82
C ASN A 595 20.09 11.54 20.11
N TRP A 596 20.91 10.52 19.96
CA TRP A 596 22.19 10.58 19.28
C TRP A 596 22.41 9.38 18.36
N PHE A 597 23.30 9.56 17.36
CA PHE A 597 24.00 8.50 16.63
C PHE A 597 25.47 8.59 16.93
N ALA A 598 26.14 7.44 17.16
CA ALA A 598 27.55 7.32 17.46
C ALA A 598 28.12 6.01 16.96
N TRP A 599 29.45 5.96 16.79
CA TRP A 599 30.15 4.73 16.49
C TRP A 599 31.33 4.53 17.44
N TRP A 600 31.75 3.28 17.61
CA TRP A 600 32.87 2.88 18.46
C TRP A 600 33.96 2.29 17.59
N GLU A 601 35.12 2.95 17.61
CA GLU A 601 36.35 2.56 16.95
C GLU A 601 36.99 1.37 17.69
N GLN A 602 37.20 0.26 16.96
CA GLN A 602 37.89 -0.91 17.52
C GLN A 602 39.37 -0.63 17.72
N PRO A 603 39.93 -0.84 18.91
CA PRO A 603 41.35 -0.58 19.16
C PRO A 603 42.24 -1.62 18.47
N LYS A 604 43.32 -1.15 17.82
CA LYS A 604 44.33 -2.04 17.23
C LYS A 604 44.99 -2.90 18.33
N PRO A 605 45.00 -4.24 18.16
CA PRO A 605 45.67 -5.10 19.13
C PRO A 605 47.17 -4.81 19.15
N LEU A 606 47.69 -4.43 20.27
CA LEU A 606 49.14 -4.26 20.47
C LEU A 606 49.78 -5.64 20.78
N LYS A 607 50.89 -5.96 20.10
CA LYS A 607 51.54 -7.25 20.23
C LYS A 607 51.89 -7.55 21.70
N GLY A 608 51.26 -8.57 22.28
CA GLY A 608 51.48 -8.99 23.66
C GLY A 608 50.74 -8.19 24.74
N GLN A 609 49.80 -7.32 24.36
CA GLN A 609 48.92 -6.60 25.27
C GLN A 609 47.46 -6.93 24.98
N ALA A 610 46.60 -6.82 26.00
CA ALA A 610 45.15 -6.84 25.76
C ALA A 610 44.73 -5.67 24.87
N ALA A 611 43.73 -5.87 24.08
CA ALA A 611 43.13 -4.80 23.27
C ALA A 611 42.74 -3.59 24.16
N GLY A 612 43.00 -2.38 23.70
CA GLY A 612 42.65 -1.15 24.39
C GLY A 612 41.12 -0.98 24.54
N ALA A 613 40.69 0.07 25.22
CA ALA A 613 39.27 0.43 25.24
C ALA A 613 38.83 0.94 23.90
N TRP A 614 37.63 0.56 23.47
CA TRP A 614 36.96 1.12 22.27
C TRP A 614 36.71 2.61 22.49
N LYS A 615 36.85 3.38 21.45
CA LYS A 615 36.69 4.85 21.50
C LYS A 615 35.38 5.25 20.84
N ARG A 616 34.51 5.91 21.62
CA ARG A 616 33.25 6.46 21.10
C ARG A 616 33.48 7.74 20.29
N HIS A 617 32.88 7.81 19.12
CA HIS A 617 32.80 8.98 18.26
C HIS A 617 31.35 9.36 18.03
N GLU A 618 31.01 10.61 18.26
CA GLU A 618 29.67 11.12 17.97
C GLU A 618 29.53 11.40 16.47
N ILE A 619 28.44 10.89 15.86
CA ILE A 619 28.05 11.22 14.49
C ILE A 619 27.14 12.46 14.52
N ALA A 620 26.08 12.41 15.34
CA ALA A 620 25.13 13.49 15.49
C ALA A 620 24.41 13.44 16.84
N SER A 621 24.18 14.61 17.44
CA SER A 621 23.35 14.79 18.65
C SER A 621 22.04 15.50 18.30
N GLY A 622 21.09 15.51 19.26
CA GLY A 622 19.78 16.12 19.07
C GLY A 622 18.88 15.37 18.06
N GLN A 623 19.16 14.11 17.81
CA GLN A 623 18.43 13.25 16.89
C GLN A 623 17.25 12.58 17.61
N GLU A 624 16.15 13.31 17.76
CA GLU A 624 14.97 12.83 18.50
C GLU A 624 14.46 11.50 17.96
N GLY A 625 14.44 10.49 18.84
CA GLY A 625 13.98 9.15 18.49
C GLY A 625 14.95 8.31 17.68
N ALA A 626 16.25 8.61 17.68
CA ALA A 626 17.30 7.85 16.99
C ALA A 626 17.22 6.35 17.29
N THR A 627 17.23 5.50 16.24
CA THR A 627 17.01 4.05 16.36
C THR A 627 17.99 3.22 15.56
N ASN A 628 17.82 3.12 14.26
CA ASN A 628 18.60 2.22 13.41
C ASN A 628 19.68 3.00 12.65
N ILE A 629 20.79 2.30 12.36
CA ILE A 629 21.91 2.87 11.62
C ILE A 629 22.59 1.75 10.82
N GLN A 630 22.83 2.00 9.54
CA GLN A 630 23.54 1.10 8.61
C GLN A 630 24.82 1.77 8.12
N ILE A 631 25.82 0.96 7.79
CA ILE A 631 27.15 1.42 7.33
C ILE A 631 27.35 0.90 5.90
N ALA A 632 27.47 1.81 4.93
CA ALA A 632 27.81 1.48 3.54
C ALA A 632 28.37 2.71 2.83
N ASP A 633 29.00 2.53 1.67
CA ASP A 633 29.35 3.62 0.77
C ASP A 633 28.12 3.99 -0.06
N TRP A 634 27.35 5.01 0.39
CA TRP A 634 26.09 5.39 -0.23
C TRP A 634 26.25 6.31 -1.45
N ASN A 635 27.44 6.89 -1.64
CA ASN A 635 27.70 7.83 -2.74
C ASN A 635 28.82 7.38 -3.72
N GLY A 636 29.36 6.17 -3.53
CA GLY A 636 30.37 5.60 -4.40
C GLY A 636 31.74 6.29 -4.32
N ASP A 637 32.04 7.03 -3.22
CA ASP A 637 33.30 7.76 -3.07
C ASP A 637 34.42 6.89 -2.44
N GLY A 638 34.09 5.65 -2.11
CA GLY A 638 35.00 4.66 -1.52
C GLY A 638 35.16 4.80 0.01
N LYS A 639 34.35 5.62 0.67
CA LYS A 639 34.32 5.76 2.14
C LYS A 639 32.98 5.30 2.70
N PRO A 640 33.01 4.59 3.84
CA PRO A 640 31.77 4.24 4.51
C PRO A 640 31.05 5.45 5.09
N ASP A 641 29.77 5.57 4.76
CA ASP A 641 28.82 6.53 5.29
C ASP A 641 27.86 5.88 6.29
N PHE A 642 26.97 6.68 6.90
CA PHE A 642 25.91 6.18 7.75
C PHE A 642 24.53 6.54 7.19
N LEU A 643 23.65 5.57 7.07
CA LEU A 643 22.22 5.80 6.85
C LEU A 643 21.46 5.43 8.13
N ALA A 644 20.59 6.33 8.60
CA ALA A 644 19.98 6.20 9.92
C ALA A 644 18.50 6.59 9.94
N THR A 645 17.75 5.99 10.88
CA THR A 645 16.33 6.29 11.09
C THR A 645 16.05 6.83 12.48
N ARG A 646 15.04 7.72 12.59
CA ARG A 646 14.49 8.22 13.85
C ARG A 646 13.19 7.51 14.18
N GLY A 647 13.26 6.21 14.49
CA GLY A 647 12.13 5.30 14.61
C GLY A 647 11.18 5.58 15.79
N HIS A 648 11.56 6.42 16.75
CA HIS A 648 10.67 6.99 17.76
C HIS A 648 10.52 8.51 17.63
N GLY A 649 10.79 9.03 16.45
CA GLY A 649 10.70 10.41 16.04
C GLY A 649 10.28 10.50 14.57
N LYS A 650 10.97 11.32 13.79
CA LYS A 650 10.63 11.62 12.41
C LYS A 650 11.88 11.66 11.52
N GLY A 651 11.83 10.95 10.40
CA GLY A 651 12.77 11.08 9.31
C GLY A 651 13.81 9.98 9.17
N VAL A 652 14.32 9.86 7.95
CA VAL A 652 15.47 9.06 7.53
C VAL A 652 16.56 10.00 7.03
N VAL A 653 17.78 9.79 7.52
CA VAL A 653 18.91 10.69 7.29
C VAL A 653 20.16 9.93 6.88
N TRP A 654 20.89 10.45 5.90
CA TRP A 654 22.21 9.99 5.49
C TRP A 654 23.28 10.94 6.01
N TYR A 655 24.34 10.40 6.60
CA TYR A 655 25.50 11.15 7.10
C TYR A 655 26.71 10.82 6.25
N GLU A 656 27.13 11.77 5.41
CA GLU A 656 28.22 11.64 4.46
C GLU A 656 29.58 11.78 5.14
N ALA A 657 30.48 10.82 4.86
CA ALA A 657 31.87 10.84 5.30
C ALA A 657 32.67 11.95 4.59
N PRO A 658 33.78 12.44 5.18
CA PRO A 658 34.33 12.11 6.50
C PRO A 658 33.80 13.02 7.62
N ASN A 659 32.96 14.00 7.31
CA ASN A 659 32.53 15.05 8.25
C ASN A 659 31.13 14.79 8.83
N TRP A 660 30.49 13.70 8.44
CA TRP A 660 29.12 13.34 8.82
C TRP A 660 28.11 14.42 8.46
N THR A 661 28.24 14.98 7.24
CA THR A 661 27.28 15.95 6.72
C THR A 661 25.92 15.30 6.60
N ALA A 662 24.90 15.88 7.25
CA ALA A 662 23.57 15.31 7.26
C ALA A 662 22.77 15.68 6.00
N HIS A 663 22.16 14.68 5.36
CA HIS A 663 21.25 14.80 4.23
C HIS A 663 19.92 14.13 4.60
N GLU A 664 18.87 14.91 4.72
CA GLU A 664 17.52 14.37 5.00
C GLU A 664 16.94 13.75 3.71
N ILE A 665 16.83 12.44 3.66
CA ILE A 665 16.24 11.74 2.50
C ILE A 665 14.74 11.57 2.60
N ASP A 666 14.21 11.43 3.81
CA ASP A 666 12.76 11.45 4.05
C ASP A 666 12.43 12.15 5.37
N PRO A 667 12.23 13.48 5.36
CA PRO A 667 11.90 14.23 6.57
C PRO A 667 10.45 14.05 7.05
N GLU A 668 9.58 13.41 6.25
CA GLU A 668 8.14 13.36 6.54
C GLU A 668 7.68 12.06 7.20
N ILE A 669 8.37 10.95 6.98
CA ILE A 669 8.00 9.66 7.56
C ILE A 669 8.08 9.66 9.09
N THR A 670 7.02 9.22 9.78
CA THR A 670 6.95 9.17 11.25
C THR A 670 7.10 7.75 11.78
N GLY A 671 8.02 7.59 12.73
CA GLY A 671 8.31 6.29 13.35
C GLY A 671 8.98 5.27 12.44
N PRO A 672 9.95 5.63 11.55
CA PRO A 672 10.69 4.68 10.73
C PRO A 672 11.56 3.79 11.62
N HIS A 673 11.03 2.64 12.07
CA HIS A 673 11.57 1.91 13.21
C HIS A 673 12.75 1.01 12.86
N SER A 674 12.67 0.26 11.79
CA SER A 674 13.74 -0.62 11.30
C SER A 674 14.25 -0.13 9.94
N LEU A 675 15.48 -0.49 9.61
CA LEU A 675 16.16 -0.14 8.36
C LEU A 675 16.87 -1.39 7.83
N ALA A 676 16.61 -1.73 6.60
CA ALA A 676 17.32 -2.78 5.86
C ALA A 676 18.05 -2.15 4.66
N SER A 677 19.12 -2.78 4.19
CA SER A 677 19.86 -2.35 3.01
C SER A 677 20.25 -3.53 2.13
N GLY A 678 20.28 -3.29 0.81
CA GLY A 678 20.64 -4.27 -0.22
C GLY A 678 20.43 -3.66 -1.59
N ASP A 679 20.93 -4.29 -2.63
CA ASP A 679 20.73 -3.91 -4.04
C ASP A 679 19.40 -4.53 -4.51
N VAL A 680 18.30 -3.74 -4.50
CA VAL A 680 16.96 -4.27 -4.83
C VAL A 680 16.60 -4.18 -6.30
N ASP A 681 17.29 -3.34 -7.09
CA ASP A 681 17.00 -3.21 -8.52
C ASP A 681 18.10 -3.77 -9.42
N GLY A 682 19.17 -4.32 -8.81
CA GLY A 682 20.24 -5.05 -9.51
C GLY A 682 21.21 -4.13 -10.23
N ASP A 683 21.31 -2.86 -9.85
CA ASP A 683 22.20 -1.88 -10.46
C ASP A 683 23.62 -1.86 -9.84
N GLY A 684 23.80 -2.54 -8.71
CA GLY A 684 25.08 -2.70 -8.00
C GLY A 684 25.29 -1.69 -6.87
N ASP A 685 24.39 -0.74 -6.67
CA ASP A 685 24.45 0.25 -5.61
C ASP A 685 23.57 -0.17 -4.41
N PRO A 686 23.92 0.20 -3.16
CA PRO A 686 23.11 -0.17 -2.01
C PRO A 686 21.84 0.70 -1.92
N ASP A 687 20.69 0.06 -1.90
CA ASP A 687 19.38 0.67 -1.59
C ASP A 687 19.03 0.51 -0.12
N ALA A 688 17.99 1.20 0.33
CA ALA A 688 17.48 1.10 1.69
C ALA A 688 15.96 0.98 1.75
N ALA A 689 15.46 0.20 2.71
CA ALA A 689 14.04 0.15 3.02
C ALA A 689 13.79 0.34 4.51
N THR A 690 12.67 0.97 4.86
CA THR A 690 12.22 1.11 6.24
C THR A 690 10.75 0.77 6.38
N CYS A 691 10.37 0.33 7.58
CA CYS A 691 8.98 0.23 7.98
C CYS A 691 8.69 1.21 9.12
N ALA A 692 7.56 1.90 9.01
CA ALA A 692 7.20 2.94 9.96
C ALA A 692 6.03 2.51 10.86
N LYS A 693 6.30 2.40 12.16
CA LYS A 693 5.30 1.98 13.14
C LYS A 693 4.19 3.01 13.37
N ASP A 694 4.49 4.30 13.22
CA ASP A 694 3.56 5.40 13.53
C ASP A 694 2.80 5.86 12.27
N SER A 695 3.46 6.06 11.15
CA SER A 695 2.78 6.37 9.88
C SER A 695 2.24 5.14 9.16
N GLY A 696 2.71 3.92 9.51
CA GLY A 696 2.31 2.66 8.87
C GLY A 696 2.76 2.54 7.42
N ILE A 697 3.83 3.22 7.06
CA ILE A 697 4.40 3.21 5.72
C ILE A 697 5.50 2.15 5.65
N VAL A 698 5.54 1.40 4.55
CA VAL A 698 6.72 0.66 4.10
C VAL A 698 7.33 1.46 2.96
N ALA A 699 8.53 1.98 3.17
CA ALA A 699 9.23 2.83 2.22
C ALA A 699 10.50 2.17 1.69
N LEU A 700 10.74 2.34 0.39
CA LEU A 700 11.98 1.99 -0.30
C LEU A 700 12.65 3.29 -0.76
N TYR A 701 13.95 3.36 -0.61
CA TYR A 701 14.81 4.45 -1.05
C TYR A 701 15.82 3.88 -2.03
N ARG A 702 15.55 3.97 -3.34
CA ARG A 702 16.49 3.53 -4.36
C ARG A 702 17.57 4.58 -4.54
N ASN A 703 18.82 4.14 -4.44
CA ASN A 703 20.00 4.96 -4.55
C ASN A 703 20.61 4.85 -5.95
N ASP A 704 21.14 5.93 -6.49
CA ASP A 704 21.82 5.96 -7.78
C ASP A 704 23.36 5.81 -7.68
N GLY A 705 23.85 5.36 -6.51
CA GLY A 705 25.29 5.25 -6.21
C GLY A 705 26.01 6.59 -6.08
N LYS A 706 25.29 7.72 -6.02
CA LYS A 706 25.83 9.08 -5.88
C LYS A 706 25.18 9.85 -4.74
N GLY A 707 24.46 9.15 -3.86
CA GLY A 707 23.76 9.73 -2.73
C GLY A 707 22.43 10.42 -3.11
N HIS A 708 21.86 10.11 -4.28
CA HIS A 708 20.51 10.57 -4.60
C HIS A 708 19.52 9.42 -4.43
N PHE A 709 18.56 9.61 -3.56
CA PHE A 709 17.58 8.58 -3.21
C PHE A 709 16.22 8.88 -3.83
N GLU A 710 15.70 7.96 -4.68
CA GLU A 710 14.31 7.95 -5.12
C GLU A 710 13.47 7.33 -4.01
N ARG A 711 12.50 8.09 -3.47
CA ARG A 711 11.61 7.61 -2.41
C ARG A 711 10.35 6.98 -2.99
N LEU A 712 10.06 5.73 -2.63
CA LEU A 712 8.87 4.99 -2.99
C LEU A 712 8.16 4.52 -1.73
N TYR A 713 6.88 4.86 -1.56
CA TYR A 713 6.03 4.31 -0.50
C TYR A 713 5.30 3.10 -1.06
N LEU A 714 5.82 1.91 -0.76
CA LEU A 714 5.32 0.65 -1.32
C LEU A 714 4.01 0.20 -0.69
N HIS A 715 3.76 0.58 0.54
CA HIS A 715 2.52 0.25 1.25
C HIS A 715 2.25 1.28 2.36
N GLU A 716 1.00 1.75 2.47
CA GLU A 716 0.60 2.79 3.41
C GLU A 716 -0.31 2.31 4.56
N ASP A 717 -0.58 1.03 4.71
CA ASP A 717 -1.40 0.47 5.81
C ASP A 717 -0.70 -0.74 6.49
N GLN A 718 0.60 -0.60 6.71
CA GLN A 718 1.43 -1.62 7.34
C GLN A 718 2.26 -1.02 8.47
N SER A 719 1.63 -0.73 9.63
CA SER A 719 2.36 -0.33 10.83
C SER A 719 3.22 -1.49 11.30
N ALA A 720 4.53 -1.35 11.19
CA ALA A 720 5.47 -2.44 11.37
C ALA A 720 6.67 -2.02 12.22
N TYR A 721 7.31 -3.03 12.83
CA TYR A 721 8.42 -2.87 13.76
C TYR A 721 9.75 -3.32 13.18
N ASP A 722 9.73 -4.32 12.29
CA ASP A 722 10.93 -4.86 11.65
C ASP A 722 10.71 -5.07 10.15
N ILE A 723 11.77 -4.84 9.38
CA ILE A 723 11.83 -5.06 7.94
C ILE A 723 13.17 -5.71 7.58
N ARG A 724 13.14 -6.68 6.66
CA ARG A 724 14.31 -7.37 6.13
C ARG A 724 14.28 -7.38 4.60
N MET A 725 15.45 -7.30 3.97
CA MET A 725 15.64 -7.57 2.55
C MET A 725 16.11 -9.01 2.38
N VAL A 726 15.36 -9.82 1.64
CA VAL A 726 15.65 -11.25 1.43
C VAL A 726 14.91 -11.74 0.20
N ASP A 727 15.52 -12.57 -0.61
CA ASP A 727 14.90 -13.25 -1.75
C ASP A 727 13.99 -14.37 -1.21
N LEU A 728 12.66 -14.09 -1.07
CA LEU A 728 11.71 -15.01 -0.43
C LEU A 728 11.12 -16.05 -1.38
N ASP A 729 11.03 -15.76 -2.66
CA ASP A 729 10.50 -16.69 -3.65
C ASP A 729 11.58 -17.42 -4.47
N ALA A 730 12.85 -17.10 -4.18
CA ALA A 730 14.04 -17.68 -4.81
C ALA A 730 14.14 -17.37 -6.30
N ASP A 731 13.69 -16.20 -6.75
CA ASP A 731 13.82 -15.75 -8.14
C ASP A 731 15.11 -14.96 -8.42
N GLY A 732 15.84 -14.60 -7.36
CA GLY A 732 17.17 -13.99 -7.39
C GLY A 732 17.16 -12.47 -7.34
N ASP A 733 16.07 -11.85 -6.89
CA ASP A 733 16.06 -10.46 -6.44
C ASP A 733 15.65 -10.34 -4.95
N LEU A 734 15.78 -9.15 -4.37
CA LEU A 734 15.50 -8.95 -2.95
C LEU A 734 14.09 -8.45 -2.72
N ASP A 735 13.32 -9.21 -1.95
CA ASP A 735 12.01 -8.86 -1.44
C ASP A 735 12.09 -8.15 -0.08
N LEU A 736 10.96 -7.65 0.41
CA LEU A 736 10.84 -7.05 1.73
C LEU A 736 9.96 -7.89 2.65
N LEU A 737 10.54 -8.52 3.65
CA LEU A 737 9.82 -9.19 4.73
C LEU A 737 9.51 -8.21 5.85
N VAL A 738 8.25 -8.12 6.28
CA VAL A 738 7.76 -7.09 7.22
C VAL A 738 7.00 -7.70 8.39
N ALA A 739 7.42 -7.35 9.62
CA ALA A 739 6.77 -7.74 10.86
C ALA A 739 5.80 -6.65 11.34
N GLY A 740 4.50 -6.85 11.09
CA GLY A 740 3.43 -5.89 11.37
C GLY A 740 2.87 -6.02 12.77
N GLN A 741 3.45 -5.31 13.74
CA GLN A 741 3.06 -5.37 15.15
C GLN A 741 1.58 -5.03 15.38
N GLU A 742 1.12 -3.89 14.88
CA GLU A 742 -0.25 -3.42 15.11
C GLU A 742 -1.27 -4.08 14.18
N GLN A 743 -0.91 -4.34 12.93
CA GLN A 743 -1.71 -5.13 12.00
C GLN A 743 -1.77 -6.61 12.39
N ARG A 744 -0.93 -7.04 13.36
CA ARG A 744 -0.88 -8.41 13.87
C ARG A 744 -0.68 -9.43 12.76
N ASN A 745 0.27 -9.17 11.87
CA ASN A 745 0.57 -9.97 10.70
C ASN A 745 2.08 -10.08 10.46
N VAL A 746 2.47 -11.03 9.64
CA VAL A 746 3.75 -11.05 8.93
C VAL A 746 3.41 -11.06 7.45
N VAL A 747 3.98 -10.14 6.70
CA VAL A 747 3.77 -10.01 5.27
C VAL A 747 5.09 -9.89 4.54
N TRP A 748 5.09 -10.12 3.24
CA TRP A 748 6.22 -9.76 2.40
C TRP A 748 5.74 -9.05 1.15
N LEU A 749 6.59 -8.19 0.61
CA LEU A 749 6.37 -7.48 -0.64
C LEU A 749 7.32 -8.08 -1.67
N GLU A 750 6.74 -8.74 -2.67
CA GLU A 750 7.45 -9.34 -3.81
C GLU A 750 8.00 -8.23 -4.70
N ASN A 751 9.29 -8.30 -4.98
CA ASN A 751 9.97 -7.37 -5.87
C ASN A 751 9.59 -7.67 -7.32
N PRO A 752 9.10 -6.69 -8.09
CA PRO A 752 8.68 -6.94 -9.46
C PRO A 752 9.82 -6.99 -10.48
N THR A 753 11.08 -6.86 -10.05
CA THR A 753 12.23 -6.76 -10.98
C THR A 753 12.44 -8.04 -11.77
N LYS A 754 12.27 -9.21 -11.13
CA LYS A 754 12.38 -10.53 -11.74
C LYS A 754 11.19 -11.43 -11.51
N SER A 755 9.99 -10.87 -11.26
CA SER A 755 8.80 -11.68 -10.92
C SER A 755 8.78 -13.03 -11.66
N SER A 756 8.59 -14.11 -10.91
CA SER A 756 8.56 -15.50 -11.39
C SER A 756 7.58 -15.64 -12.57
N GLN A 757 8.09 -16.07 -13.73
CA GLN A 757 7.31 -16.35 -14.94
C GLN A 757 6.36 -17.52 -14.75
#